data_5ed3364313969ae1ac35510094a1dd3a
#
_entry.id   5ed3364313969ae1ac35510094a1dd3a
#
_cell.length_a   1.000
_cell.length_b   1.000
_cell.length_c   1.000
_cell.angle_alpha   90.00
_cell.angle_beta   90.00
_cell.angle_gamma   90.00
#
_symmetry.space_group_name_H-M   'P 1'
#
loop_
_entity.id
_entity.type
_entity.pdbx_description
1 polymer ?
#
loop_
_entity_poly.entity_id
_entity_poly.type
_entity_poly.pdbx_seq_one_letter_code
_entity_poly.pdbx_strand_id
1 'polypeptide(L)'
;MNRSTIPNLPKRVLALVLAAALLTPSAFASAGTAQINTAQTLADGLVYRNTVSNHSSAGRMESFALELEPDSEVYPIMIQAAGTVYGAATINRAIRTAEELGYTVVGGINSDFFTLGSGVPNGISIEDGVYKSSPEEEHAISMVDGELRLSASPQVEITVTNERTGESVSLTHFNKWRSSSGGLYLFNEDFSTVSTHTESAGGRMIRMVVSDEDQDTPLTVNSTLTLEVTDVFETEDAQPIGEDNYILTAAYESGYWELFNSYQAGDEVTLTTTCSDANLSQAQWASGCGDIILSDGSITNSATWNYASGRAPRTAVGVQEDGTMIFYTADGRQTGYSGGLTEMDLAEELQRQGCVWAVNLDGGGSTTFALRVPGSSGLTVVNSPSEGSLRSCAAFILLVTDSDTADGVAERLALKEDGLVVLAGSSVTLGDVAALDGSASTVSSRVSDAVFTSEDGLGSFNGGVYTAGTRAGTDTISIDSPSLGISGTAQIHVVTALSDLTVTRAGSSSAVSSLSLEPGETVSLAATGTYWSRSALRTGSTGVTWAVTGNVGTITQDGVFTASSGGTSGTITATAGGVTKTISVSLNNVHTDVPADHWAYTAVEYCYDNGIVSGISATEFGTNYSISRKDFVLMLYGALDRPAVSGSSGFSDVADDAYYADAVTWASSNGLVSGVSEGRFAPDDLVTREQAATILHQAMPLLGLSSAEADLSVLDQFADQGQIADYARPHMAALVSQGLMSGTGSGLNPKGNLTRAEMATLLYRLLTTSPDSTPEEPDSEPEVNLDPDATLTLDVTEYTLASTQTLQLNASLTGGTGTITWSTSDATVATVSSDGTVTNVYAGVGTPSVTITASCGSLTASAVIQCSPADVVGQVTATTLNVRSGPGTDYTAISSLKSGAQVVVLDTSTPGWYQILFSSGGAAVTGWVSADYLALL
;
A
#
# COMPACT_ATOMS: atom_id res chain seq x y z
N MET A 1 -21.95 22.64 66.25
CA MET A 1 -22.68 21.40 66.49
C MET A 1 -22.96 20.74 65.17
N ASN A 2 -22.41 19.55 65.02
CA ASN A 2 -22.61 18.57 63.95
C ASN A 2 -22.56 18.98 62.46
N ARG A 3 -21.34 18.85 61.89
CA ARG A 3 -21.14 18.55 60.48
C ARG A 3 -21.35 17.03 60.29
N SER A 4 -22.40 16.68 59.52
CA SER A 4 -22.55 15.33 59.00
C SER A 4 -21.66 15.11 57.81
N THR A 5 -20.71 14.21 57.94
CA THR A 5 -19.86 13.68 56.92
C THR A 5 -20.67 12.84 55.94
N ILE A 6 -20.70 13.19 54.67
CA ILE A 6 -21.12 12.36 53.54
C ILE A 6 -19.88 11.57 53.06
N PRO A 7 -19.96 10.25 52.89
CA PRO A 7 -18.81 9.46 52.48
C PRO A 7 -18.49 9.72 50.99
N ASN A 8 -17.22 9.87 50.66
CA ASN A 8 -16.71 9.94 49.29
C ASN A 8 -17.08 8.65 48.56
N LEU A 9 -17.95 8.76 47.56
CA LEU A 9 -17.99 7.78 46.45
C LEU A 9 -16.77 7.98 45.55
N PRO A 10 -16.18 6.92 45.08
CA PRO A 10 -14.99 7.06 44.19
C PRO A 10 -15.39 7.73 42.86
N LYS A 11 -14.61 8.72 42.45
CA LYS A 11 -14.77 9.53 41.23
C LYS A 11 -14.80 8.72 39.91
N ARG A 12 -14.69 7.40 39.98
CA ARG A 12 -14.63 6.47 38.83
C ARG A 12 -15.97 6.11 38.17
N VAL A 13 -17.10 6.62 38.65
CA VAL A 13 -18.43 6.29 38.11
C VAL A 13 -19.05 7.42 37.29
N LEU A 14 -18.45 8.63 37.28
CA LEU A 14 -19.02 9.76 36.55
C LEU A 14 -18.51 9.95 35.13
N ALA A 15 -17.37 9.33 34.76
CA ALA A 15 -16.81 9.41 33.41
C ALA A 15 -17.55 8.54 32.37
N LEU A 16 -18.40 7.62 32.80
CA LEU A 16 -19.10 6.69 31.89
C LEU A 16 -20.47 7.18 31.40
N VAL A 17 -20.95 8.37 31.79
CA VAL A 17 -22.28 8.86 31.43
C VAL A 17 -22.29 10.05 30.49
N LEU A 18 -21.14 10.71 30.21
CA LEU A 18 -21.10 11.87 29.32
C LEU A 18 -20.78 11.54 27.83
N ALA A 19 -20.39 10.32 27.49
CA ALA A 19 -20.13 9.94 26.09
C ALA A 19 -21.41 9.54 25.30
N ALA A 20 -22.60 9.59 25.90
CA ALA A 20 -23.84 9.10 25.26
C ALA A 20 -24.89 10.20 24.98
N ALA A 21 -24.58 11.47 25.14
CA ALA A 21 -25.55 12.53 24.84
C ALA A 21 -24.99 13.42 23.72
N LEU A 22 -25.54 13.25 22.55
CA LEU A 22 -25.86 14.21 21.50
C LEU A 22 -25.75 13.59 20.10
N LEU A 23 -26.68 12.71 19.78
CA LEU A 23 -27.07 12.45 18.40
C LEU A 23 -28.53 12.85 18.21
N THR A 24 -28.77 14.16 18.08
CA THR A 24 -29.94 14.63 17.33
C THR A 24 -29.45 14.97 15.91
N PRO A 25 -30.05 14.41 14.85
CA PRO A 25 -29.70 14.84 13.50
C PRO A 25 -30.28 16.21 13.26
N SER A 26 -29.49 17.27 13.43
CA SER A 26 -29.80 18.58 12.87
C SER A 26 -29.47 18.60 11.40
N ALA A 27 -30.46 18.92 10.59
CA ALA A 27 -30.38 19.00 9.13
C ALA A 27 -29.54 20.22 8.71
N PHE A 28 -28.24 20.06 8.58
CA PHE A 28 -27.28 20.85 7.79
C PHE A 28 -25.89 20.48 8.30
N ALA A 29 -25.29 19.46 7.70
CA ALA A 29 -23.92 19.07 7.99
C ALA A 29 -23.01 19.78 6.98
N SER A 30 -22.26 20.75 7.41
CA SER A 30 -21.35 21.59 6.61
C SER A 30 -20.12 20.83 6.10
N ALA A 31 -19.53 19.99 6.94
CA ALA A 31 -18.50 19.03 6.50
C ALA A 31 -19.11 17.76 5.89
N GLY A 32 -20.43 17.74 5.66
CA GLY A 32 -21.16 16.58 5.15
C GLY A 32 -21.71 15.69 6.25
N THR A 33 -22.48 14.65 5.83
CA THR A 33 -23.00 13.64 6.77
C THR A 33 -21.91 12.65 7.13
N ALA A 34 -21.58 12.54 8.42
CA ALA A 34 -20.61 11.57 8.91
C ALA A 34 -21.03 10.15 8.55
N GLN A 35 -20.11 9.40 7.94
CA GLN A 35 -20.25 8.00 7.58
C GLN A 35 -19.48 7.10 8.54
N ILE A 36 -18.35 7.60 9.03
CA ILE A 36 -17.49 6.99 10.04
C ILE A 36 -17.08 8.12 10.98
N ASN A 37 -17.16 7.92 12.26
CA ASN A 37 -16.66 8.86 13.27
C ASN A 37 -16.05 8.04 14.41
N THR A 38 -14.73 7.99 14.42
CA THR A 38 -13.94 7.27 15.42
C THR A 38 -13.45 8.24 16.48
N ALA A 39 -13.54 7.87 17.73
CA ALA A 39 -12.98 8.61 18.86
C ALA A 39 -12.11 7.66 19.70
N GLN A 40 -10.86 8.02 19.92
CA GLN A 40 -9.90 7.26 20.71
C GLN A 40 -9.31 8.16 21.81
N THR A 41 -9.44 7.74 23.07
CA THR A 41 -8.78 8.41 24.18
C THR A 41 -7.30 8.06 24.18
N LEU A 42 -6.44 9.07 24.02
CA LEU A 42 -4.97 8.91 24.01
C LEU A 42 -4.38 9.08 25.41
N ALA A 43 -4.78 10.14 26.11
CA ALA A 43 -4.41 10.47 27.49
C ALA A 43 -5.63 10.98 28.24
N ASP A 44 -5.54 11.18 29.53
CA ASP A 44 -6.63 11.79 30.29
C ASP A 44 -6.85 13.22 29.82
N GLY A 45 -8.10 13.52 29.43
CA GLY A 45 -8.45 14.81 28.82
C GLY A 45 -7.99 15.00 27.38
N LEU A 46 -7.43 13.96 26.71
CA LEU A 46 -7.04 14.05 25.30
C LEU A 46 -7.73 12.97 24.45
N VAL A 47 -8.56 13.40 23.50
CA VAL A 47 -9.25 12.50 22.56
C VAL A 47 -8.86 12.82 21.13
N TYR A 48 -8.43 11.81 20.41
CA TYR A 48 -8.25 11.83 18.97
C TYR A 48 -9.55 11.47 18.26
N ARG A 49 -9.92 12.23 17.23
CA ARG A 49 -11.03 11.90 16.32
C ARG A 49 -10.59 11.81 14.89
N ASN A 50 -11.12 10.80 14.19
CA ASN A 50 -11.06 10.69 12.74
C ASN A 50 -12.48 10.59 12.19
N THR A 51 -12.86 11.50 11.30
CA THR A 51 -14.20 11.51 10.70
C THR A 51 -14.11 11.39 9.17
N VAL A 52 -14.81 10.40 8.62
CA VAL A 52 -15.11 10.33 7.19
C VAL A 52 -16.55 10.76 6.98
N SER A 53 -16.77 11.78 6.17
CA SER A 53 -18.10 12.31 5.88
C SER A 53 -18.37 12.37 4.37
N ASN A 54 -19.65 12.45 4.01
CA ASN A 54 -20.13 12.64 2.65
C ASN A 54 -20.73 14.04 2.51
N HIS A 55 -19.99 14.93 1.84
CA HIS A 55 -20.44 16.27 1.55
C HIS A 55 -21.18 16.34 0.22
N SER A 56 -22.29 17.09 0.15
CA SER A 56 -23.18 17.12 -1.02
C SER A 56 -22.52 17.56 -2.32
N SER A 57 -21.53 18.47 -2.25
CA SER A 57 -20.83 19.00 -3.44
C SER A 57 -19.36 18.54 -3.55
N ALA A 58 -18.72 18.10 -2.45
CA ALA A 58 -17.33 17.67 -2.42
C ALA A 58 -17.16 16.14 -2.42
N GLY A 59 -18.25 15.40 -2.17
CA GLY A 59 -18.18 13.95 -2.01
C GLY A 59 -17.54 13.54 -0.69
N ARG A 60 -16.64 12.57 -0.72
CA ARG A 60 -15.92 12.09 0.46
C ARG A 60 -15.00 13.17 1.03
N MET A 61 -15.05 13.30 2.33
CA MET A 61 -14.22 14.20 3.14
C MET A 61 -13.59 13.40 4.27
N GLU A 62 -12.35 13.70 4.62
CA GLU A 62 -11.67 13.14 5.79
C GLU A 62 -11.07 14.25 6.64
N SER A 63 -11.34 14.18 7.94
CA SER A 63 -10.88 15.15 8.91
C SER A 63 -10.37 14.48 10.19
N PHE A 64 -9.49 15.19 10.88
CA PHE A 64 -8.82 14.76 12.09
C PHE A 64 -8.90 15.88 13.13
N ALA A 65 -9.08 15.50 14.39
CA ALA A 65 -9.06 16.45 15.50
C ALA A 65 -8.39 15.86 16.73
N LEU A 66 -7.73 16.72 17.50
CA LEU A 66 -7.34 16.48 18.89
C LEU A 66 -8.19 17.38 19.76
N GLU A 67 -8.99 16.79 20.64
CA GLU A 67 -9.81 17.47 21.63
C GLU A 67 -9.07 17.39 22.97
N LEU A 68 -8.66 18.53 23.51
CA LEU A 68 -7.85 18.64 24.70
C LEU A 68 -8.63 19.39 25.79
N GLU A 69 -8.97 18.70 26.87
CA GLU A 69 -9.63 19.27 28.04
C GLU A 69 -8.64 20.15 28.87
N PRO A 70 -9.12 21.21 29.53
CA PRO A 70 -8.25 22.14 30.28
C PRO A 70 -7.46 21.48 31.44
N ASP A 71 -8.03 20.43 32.05
CA ASP A 71 -7.44 19.73 33.20
C ASP A 71 -6.48 18.58 32.78
N SER A 72 -6.16 18.44 31.51
CA SER A 72 -5.23 17.43 30.99
C SER A 72 -3.79 17.71 31.40
N GLU A 73 -3.00 16.65 31.60
CA GLU A 73 -1.55 16.76 31.76
C GLU A 73 -0.82 17.02 30.43
N VAL A 74 -1.55 16.88 29.30
CA VAL A 74 -1.09 17.25 27.96
C VAL A 74 -1.39 18.74 27.76
N TYR A 75 -0.44 19.47 27.21
CA TYR A 75 -0.62 20.89 26.89
C TYR A 75 0.04 21.27 25.56
N PRO A 76 -0.44 22.33 24.89
CA PRO A 76 0.13 22.75 23.62
C PRO A 76 1.33 23.68 23.80
N ILE A 77 2.38 23.45 23.02
CA ILE A 77 3.51 24.35 22.83
C ILE A 77 3.64 24.72 21.35
N MET A 78 4.22 25.89 21.08
CA MET A 78 4.57 26.31 19.73
C MET A 78 6.08 26.18 19.53
N ILE A 79 6.50 25.57 18.43
CA ILE A 79 7.91 25.35 18.08
C ILE A 79 8.19 25.93 16.70
N GLN A 80 9.22 26.78 16.59
CA GLN A 80 9.81 27.17 15.31
C GLN A 80 10.49 25.95 14.67
N ALA A 81 10.01 25.54 13.50
CA ALA A 81 10.38 24.25 12.89
C ALA A 81 11.88 24.12 12.56
N ALA A 82 12.53 25.22 12.15
CA ALA A 82 13.95 25.28 11.85
C ALA A 82 14.84 25.55 13.09
N GLY A 83 14.25 25.87 14.24
CA GLY A 83 14.93 26.36 15.44
C GLY A 83 15.30 27.85 15.38
N THR A 84 14.94 28.53 14.32
CA THR A 84 15.08 29.96 14.08
C THR A 84 13.89 30.50 13.31
N VAL A 85 13.64 31.78 13.35
CA VAL A 85 12.55 32.45 12.62
C VAL A 85 12.71 32.31 11.11
N TYR A 86 13.94 32.40 10.61
CA TYR A 86 14.26 32.16 9.20
C TYR A 86 14.47 30.67 8.94
N GLY A 87 13.66 30.12 8.08
CA GLY A 87 13.74 28.73 7.66
C GLY A 87 12.46 27.95 7.94
N ALA A 88 12.28 26.90 7.21
CA ALA A 88 11.15 25.99 7.37
C ALA A 88 11.64 24.55 7.46
N ALA A 89 10.94 23.72 8.21
CA ALA A 89 11.22 22.30 8.28
C ALA A 89 9.92 21.49 8.41
N THR A 90 9.98 20.19 8.23
CA THR A 90 8.82 19.31 8.42
C THR A 90 8.54 19.13 9.91
N ILE A 91 7.32 18.71 10.24
CA ILE A 91 6.90 18.41 11.63
C ILE A 91 7.87 17.46 12.33
N ASN A 92 8.52 16.55 11.61
CA ASN A 92 9.50 15.62 12.18
C ASN A 92 10.71 16.34 12.81
N ARG A 93 11.09 17.52 12.31
CA ARG A 93 12.15 18.31 12.92
C ARG A 93 11.65 19.01 14.17
N ALA A 94 10.45 19.63 14.12
CA ALA A 94 9.84 20.26 15.29
C ALA A 94 9.65 19.27 16.46
N ILE A 95 9.20 18.04 16.14
CA ILE A 95 9.09 16.94 17.14
C ILE A 95 10.45 16.67 17.79
N ARG A 96 11.52 16.49 17.02
CA ARG A 96 12.86 16.26 17.58
C ARG A 96 13.32 17.43 18.43
N THR A 97 13.07 18.66 18.01
CA THR A 97 13.42 19.84 18.81
C THR A 97 12.68 19.85 20.15
N ALA A 98 11.39 19.53 20.17
CA ALA A 98 10.63 19.41 21.42
C ALA A 98 11.17 18.28 22.33
N GLU A 99 11.51 17.11 21.73
CA GLU A 99 12.11 16.01 22.48
C GLU A 99 13.51 16.34 23.02
N GLU A 100 14.32 17.11 22.26
CA GLU A 100 15.64 17.61 22.71
C GLU A 100 15.50 18.62 23.88
N LEU A 101 14.36 19.35 23.97
CA LEU A 101 14.00 20.22 25.07
C LEU A 101 13.44 19.47 26.29
N GLY A 102 13.25 18.15 26.20
CA GLY A 102 12.79 17.31 27.29
C GLY A 102 11.30 17.01 27.30
N TYR A 103 10.57 17.32 26.24
CA TYR A 103 9.15 17.04 26.14
C TYR A 103 8.88 15.65 25.55
N THR A 104 7.76 15.04 25.94
CA THR A 104 7.19 13.89 25.23
C THR A 104 6.08 14.36 24.32
N VAL A 105 6.25 14.28 23.00
CA VAL A 105 5.24 14.73 22.05
C VAL A 105 4.17 13.67 21.83
N VAL A 106 2.90 14.03 21.98
CA VAL A 106 1.72 13.16 21.81
C VAL A 106 1.07 13.36 20.44
N GLY A 107 1.03 14.59 19.95
CA GLY A 107 0.45 14.95 18.66
C GLY A 107 0.81 16.37 18.24
N GLY A 108 0.32 16.80 17.07
CA GLY A 108 0.55 18.17 16.63
C GLY A 108 0.04 18.47 15.24
N ILE A 109 -0.08 19.77 14.96
CA ILE A 109 -0.52 20.33 13.69
C ILE A 109 0.43 21.45 13.25
N ASN A 110 0.42 21.80 11.94
CA ASN A 110 1.07 23.03 11.49
C ASN A 110 0.34 24.28 12.01
N SER A 111 1.04 25.41 12.09
CA SER A 111 0.52 26.64 12.65
C SER A 111 0.41 27.78 11.63
N ASP A 112 1.19 28.85 11.81
CA ASP A 112 1.11 30.11 11.10
C ASP A 112 1.35 30.01 9.59
N PHE A 113 0.79 30.96 8.86
CA PHE A 113 1.18 31.26 7.49
C PHE A 113 2.63 31.77 7.43
N PHE A 114 3.30 31.55 6.31
CA PHE A 114 4.69 31.93 6.17
C PHE A 114 5.07 32.24 4.72
N THR A 115 6.17 32.96 4.55
CA THR A 115 6.73 33.23 3.22
C THR A 115 7.47 31.98 2.71
N LEU A 116 6.95 31.31 1.68
CA LEU A 116 7.46 30.02 1.16
C LEU A 116 8.97 30.03 0.83
N GLY A 117 9.52 31.17 0.38
CA GLY A 117 10.95 31.25 -0.01
C GLY A 117 11.91 31.36 1.18
N SER A 118 11.46 31.88 2.30
CA SER A 118 12.30 32.14 3.49
C SER A 118 11.94 31.31 4.69
N GLY A 119 10.72 30.78 4.74
CA GLY A 119 10.19 30.11 5.93
C GLY A 119 9.84 31.05 7.09
N VAL A 120 9.92 32.36 6.89
CA VAL A 120 9.61 33.36 7.92
C VAL A 120 8.10 33.41 8.15
N PRO A 121 7.59 33.23 9.40
CA PRO A 121 6.17 33.33 9.71
C PRO A 121 5.65 34.74 9.45
N ASN A 122 4.40 34.86 8.98
CA ASN A 122 3.78 36.16 8.71
C ASN A 122 3.31 36.81 10.01
N GLY A 123 2.78 36.06 10.95
CA GLY A 123 2.28 36.55 12.20
C GLY A 123 3.34 36.82 13.26
N ILE A 124 2.88 37.20 14.46
CA ILE A 124 3.72 37.31 15.67
C ILE A 124 4.23 35.89 16.06
N SER A 125 5.45 35.84 16.59
CA SER A 125 5.98 34.66 17.24
C SER A 125 6.52 34.97 18.62
N ILE A 126 6.00 34.27 19.63
CA ILE A 126 6.51 34.22 21.01
C ILE A 126 6.72 32.76 21.35
N GLU A 127 7.91 32.40 21.84
CA GLU A 127 8.27 31.06 22.23
C GLU A 127 8.92 31.08 23.60
N ASP A 128 8.35 30.36 24.55
CA ASP A 128 8.75 30.34 25.95
C ASP A 128 8.84 31.79 26.58
N GLY A 129 7.83 32.63 26.29
CA GLY A 129 7.77 34.00 26.71
C GLY A 129 8.70 34.97 25.95
N VAL A 130 9.60 34.47 25.12
CA VAL A 130 10.55 35.30 24.35
C VAL A 130 9.93 35.76 23.03
N TYR A 131 9.99 37.06 22.78
CA TYR A 131 9.47 37.68 21.58
C TYR A 131 10.43 37.45 20.40
N LYS A 132 10.03 36.63 19.48
CA LYS A 132 10.86 36.14 18.36
C LYS A 132 10.67 36.90 17.06
N SER A 133 9.43 37.37 16.76
CA SER A 133 9.13 38.02 15.48
C SER A 133 7.90 38.90 15.56
N SER A 134 7.94 40.04 14.90
CA SER A 134 6.84 41.02 14.85
C SER A 134 5.66 40.52 14.02
N PRO A 135 4.39 40.99 14.28
CA PRO A 135 3.26 40.60 13.45
C PRO A 135 3.25 41.34 12.10
N GLU A 136 2.93 40.62 11.03
CA GLU A 136 2.48 41.16 9.74
C GLU A 136 1.05 40.68 9.41
N GLU A 137 0.50 39.74 10.18
CA GLU A 137 -0.90 39.29 10.14
C GLU A 137 -1.74 40.02 11.17
N GLU A 138 -3.08 40.09 10.92
CA GLU A 138 -4.03 40.84 11.72
C GLU A 138 -4.41 40.16 13.04
N HIS A 139 -4.21 38.86 13.18
CA HIS A 139 -4.67 38.07 14.32
C HIS A 139 -3.58 37.17 14.88
N ALA A 140 -3.73 36.80 16.17
CA ALA A 140 -2.84 35.85 16.82
C ALA A 140 -3.60 35.00 17.84
N ILE A 141 -3.10 33.80 18.08
CA ILE A 141 -3.46 32.94 19.20
C ILE A 141 -2.29 32.87 20.18
N SER A 142 -2.59 32.79 21.46
CA SER A 142 -1.58 32.72 22.53
C SER A 142 -2.01 31.80 23.65
N MET A 143 -1.04 31.17 24.32
CA MET A 143 -1.26 30.40 25.54
C MET A 143 -0.98 31.27 26.75
N VAL A 144 -1.97 31.40 27.63
CA VAL A 144 -1.89 32.20 28.86
C VAL A 144 -2.49 31.39 30.00
N ASP A 145 -1.69 31.08 31.02
CA ASP A 145 -2.13 30.34 32.21
C ASP A 145 -2.90 29.04 31.91
N GLY A 146 -2.47 28.28 30.87
CA GLY A 146 -3.10 27.04 30.45
C GLY A 146 -4.36 27.20 29.59
N GLU A 147 -4.74 28.42 29.23
CA GLU A 147 -5.87 28.72 28.36
C GLU A 147 -5.42 29.32 27.02
N LEU A 148 -6.00 28.83 25.93
CA LEU A 148 -5.78 29.42 24.63
C LEU A 148 -6.62 30.67 24.45
N ARG A 149 -5.96 31.78 24.12
CA ARG A 149 -6.53 33.11 23.97
C ARG A 149 -6.41 33.63 22.55
N LEU A 150 -7.34 34.51 22.16
CA LEU A 150 -7.36 35.13 20.84
C LEU A 150 -7.04 36.62 20.97
N SER A 151 -6.09 37.11 20.16
CA SER A 151 -5.78 38.54 19.99
C SER A 151 -6.21 38.94 18.57
N ALA A 152 -7.23 39.81 18.49
CA ALA A 152 -7.83 40.22 17.22
C ALA A 152 -7.01 41.27 16.44
N SER A 153 -6.05 41.91 17.10
CA SER A 153 -5.19 42.90 16.46
C SER A 153 -3.90 43.05 17.28
N PRO A 154 -2.99 42.07 17.16
CA PRO A 154 -1.75 42.08 17.90
C PRO A 154 -0.86 43.26 17.46
N GLN A 155 -0.50 44.13 18.42
CA GLN A 155 0.37 45.28 18.19
C GLN A 155 1.49 45.25 19.22
N VAL A 156 2.73 45.22 18.76
CA VAL A 156 3.92 45.39 19.58
C VAL A 156 4.70 46.57 19.00
N GLU A 157 4.77 47.65 19.73
CA GLU A 157 5.61 48.77 19.34
C GLU A 157 7.05 48.53 19.80
N ILE A 158 8.01 48.68 18.89
CA ILE A 158 9.43 48.53 19.15
C ILE A 158 10.10 49.86 18.88
N THR A 159 10.78 50.39 19.87
CA THR A 159 11.48 51.68 19.80
C THR A 159 12.96 51.51 20.12
N VAL A 160 13.79 52.09 19.29
CA VAL A 160 15.25 52.21 19.52
C VAL A 160 15.58 53.65 19.78
N THR A 161 16.20 53.93 20.94
CA THR A 161 16.59 55.27 21.34
C THR A 161 18.10 55.33 21.52
N ASN A 162 18.75 56.26 20.82
CA ASN A 162 20.16 56.59 21.03
C ASN A 162 20.28 57.54 22.21
N GLU A 163 20.82 57.09 23.32
CA GLU A 163 20.91 57.90 24.58
C GLU A 163 21.82 59.14 24.46
N ARG A 164 22.83 59.08 23.59
CA ARG A 164 23.72 60.24 23.37
C ARG A 164 23.00 61.35 22.61
N THR A 165 22.19 61.05 21.61
CA THR A 165 21.50 62.07 20.79
C THR A 165 20.08 62.40 21.27
N GLY A 166 19.48 61.47 22.02
CA GLY A 166 18.06 61.51 22.39
C GLY A 166 17.13 61.23 21.21
N GLU A 167 17.64 60.71 20.09
CA GLU A 167 16.84 60.35 18.91
C GLU A 167 16.21 59.02 19.11
N SER A 168 14.89 58.94 18.95
CA SER A 168 14.08 57.72 19.04
C SER A 168 13.44 57.39 17.71
N VAL A 169 13.43 56.10 17.33
CA VAL A 169 12.77 55.64 16.12
C VAL A 169 11.98 54.37 16.41
N SER A 170 10.75 54.29 15.90
CA SER A 170 9.93 53.07 15.94
C SER A 170 10.28 52.19 14.77
N LEU A 171 10.48 50.90 15.04
CA LEU A 171 10.78 49.90 14.04
C LEU A 171 9.53 49.47 13.30
N THR A 172 9.70 49.07 12.06
CA THR A 172 8.62 48.52 11.24
C THR A 172 8.60 46.98 11.34
N HIS A 173 9.79 46.37 11.49
CA HIS A 173 9.92 44.90 11.43
C HIS A 173 11.00 44.40 12.39
N PHE A 174 10.68 43.32 13.11
CA PHE A 174 11.62 42.56 13.95
C PHE A 174 11.65 41.12 13.50
N ASN A 175 12.83 40.61 13.14
CA ASN A 175 13.06 39.27 12.65
C ASN A 175 12.13 38.86 11.49
N LYS A 176 11.94 39.78 10.54
CA LYS A 176 11.14 39.61 9.33
C LYS A 176 12.02 39.62 8.08
N TRP A 177 11.54 38.96 7.04
CA TRP A 177 12.17 38.98 5.72
C TRP A 177 12.16 40.41 5.17
N ARG A 178 13.33 40.99 4.89
CA ARG A 178 13.42 42.33 4.33
C ARG A 178 12.96 42.39 2.89
N SER A 179 11.66 42.50 2.65
CA SER A 179 11.04 42.46 1.31
C SER A 179 10.87 43.86 0.68
N SER A 180 11.04 44.93 1.42
CA SER A 180 10.81 46.31 0.93
C SER A 180 12.02 47.19 1.12
N SER A 181 12.18 48.19 0.22
CA SER A 181 13.20 49.25 0.33
C SER A 181 12.83 50.34 1.36
N GLY A 182 11.60 50.39 1.85
CA GLY A 182 11.09 51.46 2.71
C GLY A 182 11.07 51.13 4.20
N GLY A 183 11.37 49.90 4.61
CA GLY A 183 11.26 49.48 6.03
C GLY A 183 12.54 49.64 6.82
N LEU A 184 12.39 49.72 8.15
CA LEU A 184 13.46 49.62 9.13
C LEU A 184 13.35 48.30 9.86
N TYR A 185 14.39 47.50 9.81
CA TYR A 185 14.42 46.12 10.28
C TYR A 185 15.43 45.95 11.41
N LEU A 186 15.05 45.20 12.43
CA LEU A 186 15.93 44.77 13.52
C LEU A 186 16.03 43.22 13.47
N PHE A 187 17.25 42.71 13.56
CA PHE A 187 17.54 41.30 13.62
C PHE A 187 18.33 40.95 14.88
N ASN A 188 18.03 39.83 15.52
CA ASN A 188 18.85 39.22 16.53
C ASN A 188 19.15 37.77 16.16
N GLU A 189 19.82 37.01 17.02
CA GLU A 189 20.20 35.60 16.80
C GLU A 189 19.02 34.65 16.56
N ASP A 190 17.84 34.96 17.10
CA ASP A 190 16.61 34.20 16.86
C ASP A 190 16.18 34.20 15.40
N PHE A 191 16.57 35.20 14.60
CA PHE A 191 16.25 35.24 13.19
C PHE A 191 17.00 34.15 12.41
N SER A 192 18.33 34.19 12.47
CA SER A 192 19.24 33.29 11.72
C SER A 192 20.68 33.61 12.11
N THR A 193 21.64 32.87 11.61
CA THR A 193 23.08 33.19 11.75
C THR A 193 23.50 34.46 11.00
N VAL A 194 22.67 34.95 10.06
CA VAL A 194 22.93 36.16 9.24
C VAL A 194 21.71 37.09 9.18
N SER A 195 21.94 38.39 9.14
CA SER A 195 20.93 39.43 9.30
C SER A 195 19.94 39.58 8.14
N THR A 196 20.33 39.34 6.92
CA THR A 196 19.47 39.61 5.77
C THR A 196 19.66 38.59 4.68
N HIS A 197 18.52 38.10 4.20
CA HIS A 197 18.39 37.29 3.02
C HIS A 197 17.38 38.02 2.11
N THR A 198 17.80 39.05 1.36
CA THR A 198 16.89 39.79 0.49
C THR A 198 17.39 39.86 -0.93
N GLU A 199 16.46 39.93 -1.85
CA GLU A 199 16.75 40.21 -3.26
C GLU A 199 17.16 41.66 -3.51
N SER A 200 16.84 42.58 -2.56
CA SER A 200 17.23 43.98 -2.63
C SER A 200 18.62 44.17 -2.08
N ALA A 201 19.51 44.50 -2.94
CA ALA A 201 20.90 44.82 -2.64
C ALA A 201 21.07 45.84 -1.52
N GLY A 202 22.02 45.57 -0.66
CA GLY A 202 22.69 46.49 0.17
C GLY A 202 21.87 47.39 1.13
N GLY A 203 22.51 47.88 2.11
CA GLY A 203 21.90 48.80 3.09
C GLY A 203 22.92 49.34 4.06
N ARG A 204 22.40 50.18 4.96
CA ARG A 204 23.10 50.62 6.14
C ARG A 204 22.77 49.74 7.29
N MET A 205 23.77 49.50 8.14
CA MET A 205 23.68 48.63 9.31
C MET A 205 24.30 49.32 10.54
N ILE A 206 23.64 49.13 11.67
CA ILE A 206 24.17 49.39 13.00
C ILE A 206 24.23 48.06 13.73
N ARG A 207 25.41 47.65 14.10
CA ARG A 207 25.60 46.47 14.96
C ARG A 207 25.64 46.92 16.40
N MET A 208 24.88 46.25 17.23
CA MET A 208 24.79 46.52 18.68
C MET A 208 24.95 45.22 19.43
N VAL A 209 25.48 45.26 20.63
CA VAL A 209 25.61 44.11 21.54
C VAL A 209 24.84 44.42 22.81
N VAL A 210 24.24 43.43 23.43
CA VAL A 210 23.57 43.57 24.72
C VAL A 210 24.58 43.97 25.78
N SER A 211 24.23 44.96 26.65
CA SER A 211 25.10 45.38 27.75
C SER A 211 25.29 44.28 28.80
N ASP A 212 26.43 44.29 29.54
CA ASP A 212 26.70 43.32 30.60
C ASP A 212 25.59 43.22 31.67
N GLU A 213 24.80 44.33 31.87
CA GLU A 213 23.74 44.36 32.85
C GLU A 213 22.48 43.62 32.39
N ASP A 214 22.23 43.55 31.09
CA ASP A 214 21.05 42.95 30.48
C ASP A 214 21.38 41.61 29.81
N GLN A 215 22.62 41.14 29.88
CA GLN A 215 23.04 39.81 29.39
C GLN A 215 22.19 38.74 30.11
N ASP A 216 21.67 37.77 29.38
CA ASP A 216 20.68 36.80 29.85
C ASP A 216 19.24 37.33 30.07
N THR A 217 18.95 38.60 29.77
CA THR A 217 17.59 39.11 29.83
C THR A 217 16.88 38.91 28.50
N PRO A 218 15.84 38.04 28.43
CA PRO A 218 15.14 37.81 27.19
C PRO A 218 14.34 39.02 26.71
N LEU A 219 14.32 39.28 25.42
CA LEU A 219 13.43 40.28 24.83
C LEU A 219 11.99 39.74 24.90
N THR A 220 11.13 40.43 25.66
CA THR A 220 9.68 40.10 25.73
C THR A 220 8.86 41.22 25.06
N VAL A 221 7.53 41.09 24.95
CA VAL A 221 6.68 42.08 24.31
C VAL A 221 6.51 43.36 25.17
N ASN A 222 6.99 43.37 26.42
CA ASN A 222 7.02 44.53 27.33
C ASN A 222 8.34 44.50 28.09
N SER A 223 9.43 44.78 27.43
CA SER A 223 10.76 44.86 28.06
C SER A 223 11.59 46.02 27.54
N THR A 224 12.67 46.32 28.26
CA THR A 224 13.67 47.30 27.87
C THR A 224 15.04 46.61 28.01
N LEU A 225 15.86 46.73 26.97
CA LEU A 225 17.24 46.25 26.94
C LEU A 225 18.16 47.41 26.63
N THR A 226 19.34 47.41 27.26
CA THR A 226 20.41 48.39 27.00
C THR A 226 21.41 47.72 26.06
N LEU A 227 21.70 48.36 24.93
CA LEU A 227 22.60 47.89 23.90
C LEU A 227 23.77 48.89 23.74
N GLU A 228 24.92 48.44 23.32
CA GLU A 228 26.05 49.27 22.91
C GLU A 228 26.30 49.13 21.42
N VAL A 229 26.43 50.25 20.68
CA VAL A 229 26.78 50.24 19.26
C VAL A 229 28.25 49.86 19.12
N THR A 230 28.48 48.76 18.42
CA THR A 230 29.85 48.28 18.15
C THR A 230 30.37 48.73 16.78
N ASP A 231 29.48 48.90 15.78
CA ASP A 231 29.87 49.35 14.44
C ASP A 231 28.69 49.98 13.67
N VAL A 232 29.02 50.92 12.75
CA VAL A 232 28.06 51.50 11.81
C VAL A 232 28.68 51.46 10.42
N PHE A 233 28.07 50.76 9.51
CA PHE A 233 28.66 50.47 8.20
C PHE A 233 27.63 50.32 7.07
N GLU A 234 28.16 50.28 5.83
CA GLU A 234 27.37 50.00 4.64
C GLU A 234 27.86 48.72 4.00
N THR A 235 26.92 47.89 3.52
CA THR A 235 27.23 46.60 2.88
C THR A 235 26.14 46.20 1.89
N GLU A 236 26.53 45.42 0.88
CA GLU A 236 25.64 44.71 -0.04
C GLU A 236 25.39 43.28 0.39
N ASP A 237 26.13 42.76 1.38
CA ASP A 237 26.10 41.38 1.82
C ASP A 237 25.35 41.24 3.15
N ALA A 238 24.69 40.10 3.33
CA ALA A 238 24.16 39.67 4.63
C ALA A 238 25.30 39.58 5.66
N GLN A 239 25.04 39.99 6.89
CA GLN A 239 26.05 40.03 7.93
C GLN A 239 25.81 39.01 9.00
N PRO A 240 26.82 38.34 9.54
CA PRO A 240 26.72 37.52 10.71
C PRO A 240 26.10 38.31 11.87
N ILE A 241 25.09 37.75 12.55
CA ILE A 241 24.46 38.40 13.73
C ILE A 241 25.35 38.09 14.94
N GLY A 242 25.50 36.84 15.32
CA GLY A 242 26.23 36.40 16.51
C GLY A 242 25.34 36.45 17.77
N GLU A 243 25.79 35.74 18.80
CA GLU A 243 25.16 35.64 20.10
C GLU A 243 25.11 37.03 20.79
N ASP A 244 24.00 37.39 21.47
CA ASP A 244 23.75 38.66 22.15
C ASP A 244 23.85 39.92 21.26
N ASN A 245 23.80 39.76 19.95
CA ASN A 245 23.89 40.89 19.03
C ASN A 245 22.57 41.23 18.36
N TYR A 246 22.43 42.53 18.09
CA TYR A 246 21.33 43.09 17.29
C TYR A 246 21.89 43.82 16.09
N ILE A 247 21.24 43.70 14.93
CA ILE A 247 21.55 44.45 13.72
C ILE A 247 20.34 45.26 13.29
N LEU A 248 20.43 46.58 13.40
CA LEU A 248 19.46 47.51 12.83
C LEU A 248 19.86 47.81 11.39
N THR A 249 18.95 47.66 10.43
CA THR A 249 19.24 47.85 9.00
C THR A 249 18.09 48.45 8.23
N ALA A 250 18.43 49.23 7.21
CA ALA A 250 17.53 49.72 6.19
C ALA A 250 18.22 49.76 4.82
N ALA A 251 17.42 49.63 3.74
CA ALA A 251 17.94 49.76 2.39
C ALA A 251 18.50 51.18 2.12
N TYR A 252 19.45 51.29 1.16
CA TYR A 252 20.05 52.60 0.79
C TYR A 252 19.00 53.67 0.42
N GLU A 253 17.89 53.28 -0.19
CA GLU A 253 16.85 54.17 -0.69
C GLU A 253 15.72 54.43 0.38
N SER A 254 15.88 53.94 1.61
CA SER A 254 14.80 53.85 2.62
C SER A 254 14.43 55.23 3.28
N GLY A 255 15.20 56.23 3.09
CA GLY A 255 14.99 57.54 3.74
C GLY A 255 15.55 57.65 5.17
N TYR A 256 16.12 56.59 5.74
CA TYR A 256 16.69 56.59 7.12
C TYR A 256 18.18 57.01 7.15
N TRP A 257 18.67 57.71 6.15
CA TRP A 257 20.07 58.12 6.02
C TRP A 257 20.56 58.96 7.23
N GLU A 258 19.77 59.96 7.65
CA GLU A 258 20.14 60.83 8.74
C GLU A 258 20.19 60.07 10.07
N LEU A 259 19.27 59.13 10.26
CA LEU A 259 19.27 58.22 11.42
C LEU A 259 20.58 57.46 11.55
N PHE A 260 20.99 56.75 10.52
CA PHE A 260 22.21 55.96 10.58
C PHE A 260 23.47 56.80 10.75
N ASN A 261 23.49 58.03 10.26
CA ASN A 261 24.60 58.97 10.46
C ASN A 261 24.66 59.53 11.90
N SER A 262 23.58 59.45 12.68
CA SER A 262 23.56 59.92 14.04
C SER A 262 24.21 58.96 15.03
N TYR A 263 24.43 57.71 14.66
CA TYR A 263 25.04 56.66 15.50
C TYR A 263 26.56 56.58 15.27
N GLN A 264 27.27 56.24 16.33
CA GLN A 264 28.71 55.93 16.33
C GLN A 264 29.02 54.76 17.29
N ALA A 265 30.13 54.07 17.09
CA ALA A 265 30.58 53.04 18.01
C ALA A 265 30.79 53.60 19.43
N GLY A 266 30.32 52.89 20.43
CA GLY A 266 30.29 53.28 21.85
C GLY A 266 29.04 54.05 22.25
N ASP A 267 28.07 54.30 21.36
CA ASP A 267 26.78 54.86 21.72
C ASP A 267 25.98 53.80 22.52
N GLU A 268 25.38 54.26 23.64
CA GLU A 268 24.39 53.47 24.38
C GLU A 268 23.03 53.63 23.70
N VAL A 269 22.31 52.54 23.57
CA VAL A 269 21.03 52.45 22.87
C VAL A 269 20.02 51.69 23.74
N THR A 270 18.88 52.31 23.99
CA THR A 270 17.75 51.65 24.67
C THR A 270 16.79 51.08 23.64
N LEU A 271 16.64 49.76 23.68
CA LEU A 271 15.63 49.01 22.93
C LEU A 271 14.41 48.76 23.83
N THR A 272 13.27 49.33 23.49
CA THR A 272 12.02 49.18 24.27
C THR A 272 10.95 48.49 23.41
N THR A 273 10.29 47.51 23.96
CA THR A 273 9.06 46.90 23.40
C THR A 273 7.87 47.25 24.27
N THR A 274 6.72 47.55 23.67
CA THR A 274 5.47 47.80 24.41
C THR A 274 4.30 47.13 23.72
N CYS A 275 3.48 46.46 24.50
CA CYS A 275 2.28 45.78 24.04
C CYS A 275 1.11 46.09 24.97
N SER A 276 0.00 46.59 24.43
CA SER A 276 -1.22 46.83 25.19
C SER A 276 -2.18 45.64 25.26
N ASP A 277 -1.91 44.60 24.46
CA ASP A 277 -2.70 43.36 24.46
C ASP A 277 -2.31 42.51 25.68
N ALA A 278 -3.29 42.28 26.56
CA ALA A 278 -3.06 41.53 27.80
C ALA A 278 -2.75 40.06 27.57
N ASN A 279 -3.28 39.48 26.51
CA ASN A 279 -3.03 38.09 26.16
C ASN A 279 -1.57 37.91 25.73
N LEU A 280 -1.08 38.77 24.83
CA LEU A 280 0.31 38.74 24.37
C LEU A 280 1.32 39.07 25.48
N SER A 281 0.94 40.01 26.38
CA SER A 281 1.81 40.41 27.49
C SER A 281 2.07 39.31 28.53
N GLN A 282 1.24 38.30 28.55
CA GLN A 282 1.32 37.16 29.48
C GLN A 282 1.52 35.82 28.74
N ALA A 283 1.76 35.87 27.42
CA ALA A 283 1.82 34.68 26.61
C ALA A 283 3.05 33.85 26.95
N GLN A 284 2.83 32.56 27.24
CA GLN A 284 3.86 31.55 27.27
C GLN A 284 4.38 31.28 25.84
N TRP A 285 3.46 31.22 24.89
CA TRP A 285 3.76 31.25 23.46
C TRP A 285 2.63 31.94 22.68
N ALA A 286 2.96 32.49 21.54
CA ALA A 286 1.99 33.04 20.59
C ALA A 286 2.40 32.75 19.16
N SER A 287 1.40 32.54 18.32
CA SER A 287 1.55 32.32 16.87
C SER A 287 0.55 33.16 16.11
N GLY A 288 0.95 33.70 14.97
CA GLY A 288 0.01 34.28 14.04
C GLY A 288 -1.06 33.29 13.61
N CYS A 289 -2.18 33.79 13.15
CA CYS A 289 -3.25 33.02 12.55
C CYS A 289 -3.97 33.85 11.48
N GLY A 290 -4.71 33.16 10.59
CA GLY A 290 -5.53 33.79 9.56
C GLY A 290 -6.85 34.35 10.13
N ASP A 291 -7.92 34.13 9.35
CA ASP A 291 -9.23 34.71 9.66
C ASP A 291 -9.84 34.15 10.97
N ILE A 292 -10.44 35.05 11.77
CA ILE A 292 -11.30 34.65 12.88
C ILE A 292 -12.62 34.17 12.28
N ILE A 293 -12.84 32.86 12.26
CA ILE A 293 -14.02 32.26 11.62
C ILE A 293 -15.23 32.11 12.55
N LEU A 294 -14.98 31.98 13.85
CA LEU A 294 -16.02 32.01 14.91
C LEU A 294 -15.67 33.01 16.00
N SER A 295 -16.68 33.72 16.50
CA SER A 295 -16.62 34.58 17.68
C SER A 295 -17.95 34.52 18.44
N ASP A 296 -17.90 34.35 19.75
CA ASP A 296 -19.08 34.28 20.63
C ASP A 296 -20.11 33.21 20.15
N GLY A 297 -19.62 32.05 19.69
CA GLY A 297 -20.41 30.93 19.15
C GLY A 297 -21.07 31.21 17.82
N SER A 298 -20.75 32.31 17.14
CA SER A 298 -21.34 32.69 15.86
C SER A 298 -20.27 32.81 14.77
N ILE A 299 -20.64 32.39 13.55
CA ILE A 299 -19.78 32.55 12.36
C ILE A 299 -19.63 34.06 12.10
N THR A 300 -18.40 34.52 11.93
CA THR A 300 -18.06 35.90 11.65
C THR A 300 -18.42 36.29 10.20
N ASN A 301 -18.23 37.57 9.84
CA ASN A 301 -18.56 38.04 8.49
C ASN A 301 -17.60 37.52 7.45
N SER A 302 -18.00 36.47 6.72
CA SER A 302 -17.18 35.84 5.67
C SER A 302 -16.77 36.74 4.50
N ALA A 303 -17.39 37.94 4.37
CA ALA A 303 -16.99 38.91 3.35
C ALA A 303 -15.65 39.62 3.66
N THR A 304 -15.16 39.47 4.89
CA THR A 304 -13.86 40.01 5.33
C THR A 304 -12.77 38.96 5.38
N TRP A 305 -13.09 37.71 5.11
CA TRP A 305 -12.10 36.60 5.15
C TRP A 305 -11.16 36.65 3.94
N ASN A 306 -9.90 36.45 4.21
CA ASN A 306 -8.84 36.48 3.18
C ASN A 306 -8.71 35.17 2.44
N TYR A 307 -9.09 34.04 3.06
CA TYR A 307 -8.86 32.67 2.56
C TYR A 307 -10.17 31.94 2.22
N ALA A 308 -11.30 32.65 2.11
CA ALA A 308 -12.65 32.10 1.96
C ALA A 308 -12.88 31.26 0.69
N SER A 309 -12.08 31.49 -0.37
CA SER A 309 -12.39 30.98 -1.70
C SER A 309 -11.80 29.58 -1.96
N GLY A 310 -12.68 28.65 -2.26
CA GLY A 310 -12.32 27.34 -2.79
C GLY A 310 -12.10 26.26 -1.73
N ARG A 311 -12.23 25.01 -2.20
CA ARG A 311 -11.98 23.84 -1.36
C ARG A 311 -10.50 23.52 -1.32
N ALA A 312 -10.01 23.31 -0.11
CA ALA A 312 -8.61 23.01 0.15
C ALA A 312 -8.48 22.14 1.41
N PRO A 313 -7.32 21.49 1.64
CA PRO A 313 -6.97 21.07 3.00
C PRO A 313 -7.01 22.25 3.93
N ARG A 314 -7.46 22.07 5.16
CA ARG A 314 -7.60 23.14 6.16
C ARG A 314 -6.98 22.72 7.48
N THR A 315 -6.41 23.70 8.17
CA THR A 315 -5.94 23.61 9.55
C THR A 315 -6.62 24.70 10.36
N ALA A 316 -7.07 24.40 11.56
CA ALA A 316 -7.75 25.36 12.43
C ALA A 316 -7.56 25.00 13.90
N VAL A 317 -7.76 26.00 14.74
CA VAL A 317 -7.89 25.84 16.19
C VAL A 317 -9.19 26.50 16.64
N GLY A 318 -9.91 25.81 17.53
CA GLY A 318 -11.13 26.33 18.16
C GLY A 318 -11.15 26.03 19.65
N VAL A 319 -11.95 26.80 20.41
CA VAL A 319 -12.14 26.60 21.86
C VAL A 319 -13.63 26.53 22.16
N GLN A 320 -14.03 25.57 22.97
CA GLN A 320 -15.41 25.37 23.46
C GLN A 320 -15.69 26.23 24.70
N GLU A 321 -16.96 26.31 25.13
CA GLU A 321 -17.36 27.11 26.28
C GLU A 321 -16.72 26.66 27.60
N ASP A 322 -16.42 25.40 27.74
CA ASP A 322 -15.76 24.80 28.92
C ASP A 322 -14.23 24.91 28.90
N GLY A 323 -13.66 25.50 27.86
CA GLY A 323 -12.23 25.67 27.68
C GLY A 323 -11.56 24.53 26.90
N THR A 324 -12.30 23.50 26.48
CA THR A 324 -11.75 22.40 25.63
C THR A 324 -11.22 23.01 24.34
N MET A 325 -9.96 22.69 24.03
CA MET A 325 -9.26 23.14 22.83
C MET A 325 -9.40 22.08 21.72
N ILE A 326 -9.71 22.51 20.51
CA ILE A 326 -9.84 21.64 19.34
C ILE A 326 -8.77 22.02 18.31
N PHE A 327 -7.84 21.12 18.05
CA PHE A 327 -6.84 21.20 16.98
C PHE A 327 -7.33 20.36 15.80
N TYR A 328 -7.77 21.04 14.73
CA TYR A 328 -8.52 20.41 13.65
C TYR A 328 -7.78 20.51 12.32
N THR A 329 -7.80 19.41 11.54
CA THR A 329 -7.40 19.41 10.14
C THR A 329 -8.41 18.66 9.27
N ALA A 330 -8.51 19.08 8.02
CA ALA A 330 -9.23 18.36 6.99
C ALA A 330 -8.34 18.18 5.77
N ASP A 331 -8.26 16.96 5.25
CA ASP A 331 -7.59 16.67 3.98
C ASP A 331 -8.38 17.23 2.81
N GLY A 332 -7.71 17.46 1.68
CA GLY A 332 -8.37 18.00 0.50
C GLY A 332 -7.55 17.91 -0.78
N ARG A 333 -8.12 18.38 -1.91
CA ARG A 333 -7.51 18.38 -3.25
C ARG A 333 -7.14 16.99 -3.77
N GLN A 334 -7.74 15.92 -3.21
CA GLN A 334 -7.43 14.54 -3.57
C GLN A 334 -8.69 13.84 -4.06
N THR A 335 -8.80 13.71 -5.37
CA THR A 335 -9.98 13.09 -6.02
C THR A 335 -10.20 11.65 -5.53
N GLY A 336 -11.43 11.36 -5.08
CA GLY A 336 -11.81 10.05 -4.56
C GLY A 336 -11.41 9.77 -3.11
N TYR A 337 -10.53 10.60 -2.52
CA TYR A 337 -10.13 10.51 -1.11
C TYR A 337 -10.75 11.63 -0.27
N SER A 338 -10.37 12.88 -0.49
CA SER A 338 -10.94 14.02 0.24
C SER A 338 -11.02 15.27 -0.64
N GLY A 339 -12.23 15.85 -0.75
CA GLY A 339 -12.49 17.04 -1.57
C GLY A 339 -11.96 18.33 -0.98
N GLY A 340 -11.78 18.40 0.33
CA GLY A 340 -11.41 19.61 1.07
C GLY A 340 -12.58 20.48 1.50
N LEU A 341 -12.35 21.37 2.45
CA LEU A 341 -13.33 22.31 3.00
C LEU A 341 -13.15 23.70 2.40
N THR A 342 -14.26 24.42 2.20
CA THR A 342 -14.22 25.87 2.15
C THR A 342 -14.03 26.39 3.58
N GLU A 343 -13.67 27.65 3.74
CA GLU A 343 -13.53 28.22 5.07
C GLU A 343 -14.88 28.34 5.80
N MET A 344 -15.96 28.53 5.04
CA MET A 344 -17.33 28.47 5.58
C MET A 344 -17.66 27.07 6.12
N ASP A 345 -17.35 25.99 5.36
CA ASP A 345 -17.56 24.61 5.83
C ASP A 345 -16.76 24.34 7.12
N LEU A 346 -15.54 24.88 7.22
CA LEU A 346 -14.68 24.79 8.41
C LEU A 346 -15.30 25.51 9.61
N ALA A 347 -15.79 26.75 9.42
CA ALA A 347 -16.45 27.53 10.47
C ALA A 347 -17.72 26.85 11.00
N GLU A 348 -18.58 26.36 10.10
CA GLU A 348 -19.77 25.62 10.45
C GLU A 348 -19.43 24.31 11.18
N GLU A 349 -18.37 23.61 10.78
CA GLU A 349 -17.93 22.36 11.44
C GLU A 349 -17.45 22.62 12.88
N LEU A 350 -16.61 23.63 13.12
CA LEU A 350 -16.14 23.98 14.47
C LEU A 350 -17.29 24.53 15.33
N GLN A 351 -18.24 25.28 14.76
CA GLN A 351 -19.47 25.68 15.44
C GLN A 351 -20.29 24.45 15.85
N ARG A 352 -20.45 23.46 14.98
CA ARG A 352 -21.14 22.21 15.29
C ARG A 352 -20.46 21.40 16.40
N GLN A 353 -19.12 21.50 16.47
CA GLN A 353 -18.34 20.90 17.58
C GLN A 353 -18.43 21.70 18.89
N GLY A 354 -19.16 22.81 18.91
CA GLY A 354 -19.41 23.59 20.13
C GLY A 354 -18.38 24.67 20.44
N CYS A 355 -17.51 25.00 19.48
CA CYS A 355 -16.55 26.06 19.65
C CYS A 355 -17.25 27.41 19.80
N VAL A 356 -16.83 28.21 20.77
CA VAL A 356 -17.27 29.60 20.98
C VAL A 356 -16.42 30.59 20.21
N TRP A 357 -15.16 30.23 19.92
CA TRP A 357 -14.33 30.95 18.95
C TRP A 357 -13.45 29.96 18.20
N ALA A 358 -13.06 30.34 16.99
CA ALA A 358 -12.13 29.57 16.17
C ALA A 358 -11.41 30.43 15.13
N VAL A 359 -10.21 30.03 14.77
CA VAL A 359 -9.36 30.64 13.75
C VAL A 359 -8.91 29.65 12.70
N ASN A 360 -8.74 30.13 11.47
CA ASN A 360 -8.08 29.41 10.40
C ASN A 360 -6.56 29.56 10.52
N LEU A 361 -5.83 28.46 10.35
CA LEU A 361 -4.37 28.43 10.26
C LEU A 361 -3.93 28.14 8.83
N ASP A 362 -2.61 28.03 8.58
CA ASP A 362 -2.09 27.72 7.24
C ASP A 362 -2.61 26.35 6.76
N GLY A 363 -3.23 26.39 5.61
CA GLY A 363 -3.87 25.23 4.99
C GLY A 363 -3.16 24.73 3.73
N GLY A 364 -3.91 24.07 2.85
CA GLY A 364 -3.37 23.60 1.58
C GLY A 364 -2.29 22.54 1.74
N GLY A 365 -1.14 22.75 1.13
CA GLY A 365 0.00 21.84 1.20
C GLY A 365 0.66 21.75 2.58
N SER A 366 0.45 22.77 3.42
CA SER A 366 1.00 22.83 4.78
C SER A 366 0.22 21.98 5.78
N THR A 367 -1.05 21.66 5.50
CA THR A 367 -1.91 20.90 6.41
C THR A 367 -1.25 19.58 6.79
N THR A 368 -0.89 19.48 8.07
CA THR A 368 -0.19 18.33 8.66
C THR A 368 -0.83 17.99 10.00
N PHE A 369 -1.08 16.71 10.23
CA PHE A 369 -1.59 16.18 11.49
C PHE A 369 -0.76 14.96 11.89
N ALA A 370 -0.03 15.07 12.97
CA ALA A 370 0.79 14.00 13.52
C ALA A 370 0.23 13.51 14.85
N LEU A 371 0.38 12.22 15.07
CA LEU A 371 -0.15 11.52 16.23
C LEU A 371 0.81 10.45 16.73
N ARG A 372 0.94 10.29 18.04
CA ARG A 372 1.55 9.10 18.64
C ARG A 372 0.52 7.98 18.61
N VAL A 373 0.64 7.10 17.62
CA VAL A 373 -0.23 5.92 17.52
C VAL A 373 0.08 4.96 18.67
N PRO A 374 -0.91 4.44 19.40
CA PRO A 374 -0.69 3.48 20.47
C PRO A 374 0.19 2.31 20.05
N GLY A 375 1.19 1.99 20.85
CA GLY A 375 2.16 0.92 20.58
C GLY A 375 3.26 1.26 19.56
N SER A 376 3.32 2.51 19.07
CA SER A 376 4.45 3.01 18.29
C SER A 376 5.51 3.65 19.19
N SER A 377 6.76 3.68 18.71
CA SER A 377 7.86 4.35 19.40
C SER A 377 8.02 5.83 19.04
N GLY A 378 7.22 6.34 18.11
CA GLY A 378 7.31 7.70 17.61
C GLY A 378 5.99 8.20 17.04
N LEU A 379 5.96 9.46 16.60
CA LEU A 379 4.79 10.04 15.96
C LEU A 379 4.69 9.61 14.49
N THR A 380 3.45 9.51 14.04
CA THR A 380 3.10 9.22 12.64
C THR A 380 2.23 10.35 12.10
N VAL A 381 2.52 10.84 10.90
CA VAL A 381 1.59 11.71 10.18
C VAL A 381 0.44 10.85 9.69
N VAL A 382 -0.77 11.12 10.19
CA VAL A 382 -1.98 10.30 9.94
C VAL A 382 -2.90 10.89 8.88
N ASN A 383 -2.76 12.18 8.56
CA ASN A 383 -3.44 12.79 7.43
C ASN A 383 -2.70 12.51 6.11
N SER A 384 -3.34 12.81 4.98
CA SER A 384 -2.75 12.64 3.64
C SER A 384 -2.37 14.01 3.07
N PRO A 385 -1.06 14.34 3.00
CA PRO A 385 -0.62 15.60 2.42
C PRO A 385 -1.03 15.74 0.95
N SER A 386 -1.67 16.88 0.59
CA SER A 386 -2.22 17.09 -0.75
C SER A 386 -1.17 17.19 -1.87
N GLU A 387 0.10 17.36 -1.53
CA GLU A 387 1.25 17.43 -2.45
C GLU A 387 1.99 16.09 -2.56
N GLY A 388 1.49 15.04 -1.89
CA GLY A 388 2.10 13.71 -1.89
C GLY A 388 3.31 13.57 -0.96
N SER A 389 3.78 14.67 -0.36
CA SER A 389 4.88 14.71 0.62
C SER A 389 4.61 15.79 1.66
N LEU A 390 5.27 15.68 2.82
CA LEU A 390 5.21 16.71 3.86
C LEU A 390 5.85 18.00 3.37
N ARG A 391 5.12 19.12 3.51
CA ARG A 391 5.68 20.45 3.30
C ARG A 391 6.49 20.87 4.52
N SER A 392 7.61 21.57 4.29
CA SER A 392 8.29 22.32 5.34
C SER A 392 7.49 23.55 5.69
N CYS A 393 7.15 23.75 6.97
CA CYS A 393 6.41 24.88 7.52
C CYS A 393 7.29 25.68 8.48
N ALA A 394 6.90 26.91 8.78
CA ALA A 394 7.64 27.79 9.71
C ALA A 394 7.53 27.30 11.16
N ALA A 395 6.33 26.97 11.60
CA ALA A 395 6.03 26.62 12.98
C ALA A 395 4.98 25.50 13.07
N PHE A 396 4.98 24.80 14.21
CA PHE A 396 3.99 23.80 14.58
C PHE A 396 3.49 24.02 15.99
N ILE A 397 2.22 23.70 16.23
CA ILE A 397 1.67 23.53 17.57
C ILE A 397 1.75 22.03 17.88
N LEU A 398 2.53 21.70 18.91
CA LEU A 398 2.71 20.33 19.39
C LEU A 398 1.99 20.15 20.72
N LEU A 399 1.28 19.05 20.88
CA LEU A 399 0.70 18.62 22.15
C LEU A 399 1.72 17.75 22.87
N VAL A 400 2.15 18.15 24.06
CA VAL A 400 3.26 17.56 24.78
C VAL A 400 2.91 17.26 26.23
N THR A 401 3.69 16.37 26.84
CA THR A 401 3.81 16.22 28.28
C THR A 401 5.28 16.40 28.68
N ASP A 402 5.54 16.69 29.94
CA ASP A 402 6.89 16.65 30.47
C ASP A 402 7.43 15.20 30.43
N SER A 403 8.69 15.00 30.07
CA SER A 403 9.28 13.67 29.98
C SER A 403 9.33 12.95 31.35
N ASP A 404 9.37 13.68 32.44
CA ASP A 404 9.38 13.15 33.81
C ASP A 404 8.01 12.56 34.24
N THR A 405 6.92 12.87 33.50
CA THR A 405 5.58 12.32 33.74
C THR A 405 5.39 10.93 33.09
N ALA A 406 6.29 10.51 32.23
CA ALA A 406 6.33 9.17 31.67
C ALA A 406 6.90 8.19 32.71
N ASP A 407 6.08 7.81 33.71
CA ASP A 407 6.50 6.97 34.85
C ASP A 407 6.70 5.49 34.50
N GLY A 408 6.34 5.09 33.28
CA GLY A 408 6.41 3.72 32.79
C GLY A 408 5.44 2.75 33.46
N VAL A 409 4.45 3.26 34.21
CA VAL A 409 3.38 2.46 34.81
C VAL A 409 2.21 2.40 33.85
N ALA A 410 1.83 1.20 33.45
CA ALA A 410 0.69 1.03 32.55
C ALA A 410 -0.62 1.40 33.25
N GLU A 411 -1.37 2.33 32.71
CA GLU A 411 -2.63 2.83 33.24
C GLU A 411 -3.83 2.53 32.37
N ARG A 412 -3.63 2.37 31.04
CA ARG A 412 -4.70 2.06 30.09
C ARG A 412 -4.27 1.11 29.00
N LEU A 413 -5.28 0.50 28.36
CA LEU A 413 -5.09 -0.30 27.15
C LEU A 413 -5.60 0.48 25.94
N ALA A 414 -4.92 0.35 24.80
CA ALA A 414 -5.36 0.92 23.54
C ALA A 414 -5.13 -0.06 22.39
N LEU A 415 -6.10 -0.15 21.48
CA LEU A 415 -5.96 -0.92 20.25
C LEU A 415 -5.12 -0.08 19.27
N LYS A 416 -4.13 -0.70 18.63
CA LYS A 416 -3.29 0.01 17.63
C LYS A 416 -4.09 0.48 16.42
N GLU A 417 -5.07 -0.32 16.00
CA GLU A 417 -5.97 0.00 14.89
C GLU A 417 -7.38 0.18 15.43
N ASP A 418 -7.70 1.35 15.96
CA ASP A 418 -9.05 1.70 16.41
C ASP A 418 -9.92 2.19 15.24
N GLY A 419 -11.25 2.14 15.40
CA GLY A 419 -12.20 2.57 14.39
C GLY A 419 -12.31 1.64 13.17
N LEU A 420 -12.04 0.36 13.35
CA LEU A 420 -12.16 -0.63 12.28
C LEU A 420 -13.59 -0.66 11.72
N VAL A 421 -13.71 -0.70 10.40
CA VAL A 421 -15.00 -0.90 9.73
C VAL A 421 -15.17 -2.37 9.38
N VAL A 422 -16.34 -2.95 9.70
CA VAL A 422 -16.63 -4.38 9.47
C VAL A 422 -18.01 -4.52 8.85
N LEU A 423 -18.09 -5.24 7.73
CA LEU A 423 -19.38 -5.56 7.10
C LEU A 423 -20.18 -6.52 7.98
N ALA A 424 -21.47 -6.24 8.15
CA ALA A 424 -22.40 -7.11 8.87
C ALA A 424 -22.30 -8.57 8.42
N GLY A 425 -22.20 -9.50 9.37
CA GLY A 425 -22.02 -10.93 9.11
C GLY A 425 -20.59 -11.35 8.74
N SER A 426 -19.61 -10.43 8.65
CA SER A 426 -18.21 -10.77 8.45
C SER A 426 -17.40 -10.72 9.74
N SER A 427 -16.18 -11.25 9.70
CA SER A 427 -15.27 -11.31 10.85
C SER A 427 -13.98 -10.56 10.58
N VAL A 428 -13.37 -10.05 11.65
CA VAL A 428 -12.04 -9.43 11.62
C VAL A 428 -11.25 -9.85 12.87
N THR A 429 -9.97 -10.16 12.67
CA THR A 429 -9.03 -10.32 13.79
C THR A 429 -8.57 -8.95 14.21
N LEU A 430 -8.70 -8.61 15.50
CA LEU A 430 -8.17 -7.36 16.02
C LEU A 430 -6.65 -7.41 16.08
N GLY A 431 -6.03 -6.25 15.85
CA GLY A 431 -4.60 -6.06 15.95
C GLY A 431 -4.08 -6.12 17.40
N ASP A 432 -2.81 -5.78 17.57
CA ASP A 432 -2.17 -5.75 18.88
C ASP A 432 -2.78 -4.68 19.79
N VAL A 433 -2.89 -5.00 21.07
CA VAL A 433 -3.27 -4.08 22.15
C VAL A 433 -2.00 -3.58 22.82
N ALA A 434 -1.83 -2.27 22.90
CA ALA A 434 -0.74 -1.65 23.65
C ALA A 434 -1.18 -1.29 25.07
N ALA A 435 -0.24 -1.28 26.00
CA ALA A 435 -0.40 -0.67 27.32
C ALA A 435 0.30 0.69 27.32
N LEU A 436 -0.41 1.73 27.74
CA LEU A 436 0.05 3.11 27.79
C LEU A 436 0.07 3.59 29.24
N ASP A 437 0.99 4.51 29.58
CA ASP A 437 0.96 5.26 30.82
C ASP A 437 0.01 6.47 30.72
N GLY A 438 -0.04 7.31 31.77
CA GLY A 438 -0.88 8.51 31.85
C GLY A 438 -0.56 9.56 30.78
N SER A 439 0.70 9.59 30.31
CA SER A 439 1.19 10.51 29.28
C SER A 439 1.05 9.98 27.83
N ALA A 440 0.29 8.93 27.60
CA ALA A 440 0.15 8.23 26.31
C ALA A 440 1.44 7.56 25.79
N SER A 441 2.48 7.48 26.62
CA SER A 441 3.70 6.77 26.25
C SER A 441 3.51 5.25 26.29
N THR A 442 4.11 4.54 25.35
CA THR A 442 3.96 3.08 25.25
C THR A 442 4.81 2.37 26.30
N VAL A 443 4.19 1.76 27.29
CA VAL A 443 4.82 0.90 28.30
C VAL A 443 5.05 -0.51 27.74
N SER A 444 4.08 -1.03 26.99
CA SER A 444 4.18 -2.30 26.27
C SER A 444 3.50 -2.18 24.93
N SER A 445 4.18 -2.55 23.86
CA SER A 445 3.62 -2.54 22.52
C SER A 445 2.68 -3.72 22.25
N ARG A 446 2.64 -4.72 23.16
CA ARG A 446 1.77 -5.89 23.03
C ARG A 446 1.37 -6.45 24.38
N VAL A 447 0.06 -6.54 24.63
CA VAL A 447 -0.54 -7.20 25.79
C VAL A 447 -1.14 -8.52 25.33
N SER A 448 -0.62 -9.63 25.85
CA SER A 448 -0.95 -10.98 25.35
C SER A 448 -2.21 -11.59 25.96
N ASP A 449 -2.70 -11.07 27.07
CA ASP A 449 -3.88 -11.54 27.81
C ASP A 449 -5.08 -10.61 27.68
N ALA A 450 -5.09 -9.75 26.64
CA ALA A 450 -6.21 -8.86 26.38
C ALA A 450 -7.51 -9.65 26.09
N VAL A 451 -8.56 -9.27 26.80
CA VAL A 451 -9.92 -9.82 26.66
C VAL A 451 -10.82 -8.73 26.12
N PHE A 452 -11.63 -9.06 25.11
CA PHE A 452 -12.50 -8.11 24.42
C PHE A 452 -13.96 -8.40 24.71
N THR A 453 -14.76 -7.35 24.92
CA THR A 453 -16.21 -7.42 25.10
C THR A 453 -16.90 -6.38 24.23
N SER A 454 -17.97 -6.77 23.53
CA SER A 454 -18.85 -5.85 22.78
C SER A 454 -19.88 -5.28 23.75
N GLU A 455 -19.88 -3.97 23.97
CA GLU A 455 -20.78 -3.31 24.93
C GLU A 455 -22.15 -3.02 24.31
N ASP A 456 -22.22 -2.68 23.02
CA ASP A 456 -23.45 -2.34 22.33
C ASP A 456 -24.15 -3.56 21.71
N GLY A 457 -23.49 -4.72 21.74
CA GLY A 457 -24.05 -5.98 21.26
C GLY A 457 -24.24 -6.00 19.74
N LEU A 458 -23.38 -5.26 19.00
CA LEU A 458 -23.40 -5.26 17.55
C LEU A 458 -22.57 -6.40 16.95
N GLY A 459 -21.78 -7.07 17.79
CA GLY A 459 -20.97 -8.22 17.40
C GLY A 459 -20.67 -9.14 18.57
N SER A 460 -19.81 -10.10 18.34
CA SER A 460 -19.35 -11.04 19.37
C SER A 460 -17.89 -11.42 19.14
N PHE A 461 -17.22 -11.82 20.22
CA PHE A 461 -15.83 -12.23 20.20
C PHE A 461 -15.65 -13.73 20.35
N ASN A 462 -14.67 -14.28 19.63
CA ASN A 462 -14.08 -15.58 19.89
C ASN A 462 -12.55 -15.38 19.91
N GLY A 463 -11.98 -15.28 21.12
CA GLY A 463 -10.60 -14.79 21.29
C GLY A 463 -10.46 -13.37 20.75
N GLY A 464 -9.43 -13.12 19.94
CA GLY A 464 -9.20 -11.83 19.29
C GLY A 464 -9.99 -11.61 17.98
N VAL A 465 -10.91 -12.52 17.62
CA VAL A 465 -11.72 -12.41 16.39
C VAL A 465 -13.09 -11.82 16.72
N TYR A 466 -13.37 -10.64 16.19
CA TYR A 466 -14.68 -10.01 16.22
C TYR A 466 -15.53 -10.49 15.05
N THR A 467 -16.76 -10.92 15.31
CA THR A 467 -17.75 -11.25 14.27
C THR A 467 -18.90 -10.27 14.38
N ALA A 468 -19.10 -9.46 13.35
CA ALA A 468 -20.16 -8.46 13.29
C ALA A 468 -21.53 -9.12 13.18
N GLY A 469 -22.51 -8.62 13.94
CA GLY A 469 -23.92 -8.98 13.81
C GLY A 469 -24.53 -8.41 12.53
N THR A 470 -25.88 -8.37 12.48
CA THR A 470 -26.62 -7.93 11.27
C THR A 470 -27.04 -6.46 11.30
N ARG A 471 -26.87 -5.77 12.42
CA ARG A 471 -27.30 -4.39 12.64
C ARG A 471 -26.13 -3.42 12.49
N ALA A 472 -26.29 -2.37 11.69
CA ALA A 472 -25.31 -1.29 11.56
C ALA A 472 -25.24 -0.42 12.82
N GLY A 473 -24.07 0.14 13.09
CA GLY A 473 -23.81 1.06 14.21
C GLY A 473 -22.34 1.05 14.62
N THR A 474 -21.99 1.85 15.59
CA THR A 474 -20.70 1.82 16.27
C THR A 474 -20.79 0.93 17.50
N ASP A 475 -19.95 -0.09 17.57
CA ASP A 475 -19.83 -1.01 18.71
C ASP A 475 -18.65 -0.55 19.57
N THR A 476 -18.90 -0.20 20.80
CA THR A 476 -17.88 0.09 21.80
C THR A 476 -17.30 -1.23 22.30
N ILE A 477 -16.00 -1.38 22.21
CA ILE A 477 -15.28 -2.57 22.62
C ILE A 477 -14.55 -2.27 23.92
N SER A 478 -14.92 -2.95 25.01
CA SER A 478 -14.14 -3.00 26.23
C SER A 478 -12.94 -3.92 26.04
N ILE A 479 -11.79 -3.48 26.50
CA ILE A 479 -10.52 -4.22 26.45
C ILE A 479 -10.00 -4.30 27.88
N ASP A 480 -9.82 -5.51 28.41
CA ASP A 480 -9.33 -5.74 29.76
C ASP A 480 -8.07 -6.61 29.76
N SER A 481 -7.09 -6.32 30.61
CA SER A 481 -5.97 -7.22 30.89
C SER A 481 -6.03 -7.69 32.35
N PRO A 482 -6.35 -8.96 32.59
CA PRO A 482 -6.38 -9.53 33.95
C PRO A 482 -5.04 -9.47 34.67
N SER A 483 -3.92 -9.60 33.93
CA SER A 483 -2.58 -9.59 34.56
C SER A 483 -2.13 -8.20 34.97
N LEU A 484 -2.51 -7.16 34.20
CA LEU A 484 -2.15 -5.77 34.49
C LEU A 484 -3.19 -5.06 35.36
N GLY A 485 -4.43 -5.55 35.39
CA GLY A 485 -5.55 -4.95 36.12
C GLY A 485 -6.01 -3.61 35.58
N ILE A 486 -5.74 -3.34 34.30
CA ILE A 486 -6.11 -2.12 33.60
C ILE A 486 -7.03 -2.43 32.41
N SER A 487 -7.75 -1.42 31.96
CA SER A 487 -8.70 -1.53 30.85
C SER A 487 -8.52 -0.40 29.84
N GLY A 488 -9.23 -0.53 28.72
CA GLY A 488 -9.36 0.49 27.70
C GLY A 488 -10.58 0.26 26.84
N THR A 489 -10.79 1.16 25.88
CA THR A 489 -11.91 1.04 24.94
C THR A 489 -11.42 1.25 23.51
N ALA A 490 -12.14 0.65 22.55
CA ALA A 490 -11.96 0.85 21.12
C ALA A 490 -13.33 0.87 20.44
N GLN A 491 -13.37 1.27 19.17
CA GLN A 491 -14.61 1.33 18.40
C GLN A 491 -14.52 0.45 17.15
N ILE A 492 -15.63 -0.25 16.87
CA ILE A 492 -15.82 -0.97 15.61
C ILE A 492 -17.09 -0.46 14.94
N HIS A 493 -16.97 -0.03 13.69
CA HIS A 493 -18.10 0.43 12.89
C HIS A 493 -18.67 -0.72 12.06
N VAL A 494 -19.82 -1.26 12.49
CA VAL A 494 -20.55 -2.29 11.74
C VAL A 494 -21.38 -1.60 10.66
N VAL A 495 -21.16 -1.98 9.39
CA VAL A 495 -21.86 -1.42 8.23
C VAL A 495 -22.61 -2.52 7.49
N THR A 496 -23.74 -2.18 6.86
CA THR A 496 -24.58 -3.14 6.11
C THR A 496 -24.41 -3.03 4.60
N ALA A 497 -23.67 -1.99 4.14
CA ALA A 497 -23.41 -1.76 2.73
C ALA A 497 -21.91 -1.57 2.49
N LEU A 498 -21.45 -1.88 1.28
CA LEU A 498 -20.12 -1.54 0.80
C LEU A 498 -20.20 -0.41 -0.22
N SER A 499 -19.12 0.37 -0.35
CA SER A 499 -18.93 1.32 -1.43
C SER A 499 -18.32 0.67 -2.66
N ASP A 500 -17.45 -0.32 -2.48
CA ASP A 500 -16.84 -1.11 -3.55
C ASP A 500 -16.49 -2.53 -3.07
N LEU A 501 -16.43 -3.45 -4.04
CA LEU A 501 -16.06 -4.85 -3.85
C LEU A 501 -15.02 -5.21 -4.92
N THR A 502 -13.91 -5.78 -4.52
CA THR A 502 -12.85 -6.25 -5.42
C THR A 502 -12.66 -7.74 -5.25
N VAL A 503 -12.53 -8.45 -6.38
CA VAL A 503 -12.22 -9.88 -6.39
C VAL A 503 -10.83 -10.09 -6.99
N THR A 504 -10.01 -10.90 -6.32
CA THR A 504 -8.64 -11.23 -6.72
C THR A 504 -8.46 -12.75 -6.74
N ARG A 505 -7.38 -13.26 -7.32
CA ARG A 505 -6.92 -14.62 -7.00
C ARG A 505 -6.38 -14.61 -5.57
N ALA A 506 -6.59 -15.66 -4.82
CA ALA A 506 -6.05 -15.77 -3.46
C ALA A 506 -4.52 -15.57 -3.50
N GLY A 507 -4.02 -14.71 -2.60
CA GLY A 507 -2.60 -14.34 -2.57
C GLY A 507 -2.14 -13.30 -3.61
N SER A 508 -3.07 -12.72 -4.41
CA SER A 508 -2.78 -11.66 -5.38
C SER A 508 -3.51 -10.38 -5.02
N SER A 509 -2.91 -9.23 -5.29
CA SER A 509 -3.56 -7.92 -5.17
C SER A 509 -4.27 -7.46 -6.45
N SER A 510 -4.04 -8.14 -7.59
CA SER A 510 -4.61 -7.75 -8.88
C SER A 510 -6.07 -8.17 -9.00
N ALA A 511 -6.94 -7.21 -9.32
CA ALA A 511 -8.36 -7.48 -9.55
C ALA A 511 -8.57 -8.41 -10.76
N VAL A 512 -9.49 -9.37 -10.61
CA VAL A 512 -9.87 -10.32 -11.65
C VAL A 512 -11.21 -9.92 -12.24
N SER A 513 -11.25 -9.70 -13.55
CA SER A 513 -12.46 -9.47 -14.33
C SER A 513 -12.80 -10.61 -15.29
N SER A 514 -11.80 -11.46 -15.59
CA SER A 514 -11.95 -12.64 -16.44
C SER A 514 -10.99 -13.74 -16.07
N LEU A 515 -11.40 -14.97 -16.31
CA LEU A 515 -10.60 -16.19 -16.14
C LEU A 515 -10.66 -17.00 -17.43
N SER A 516 -9.51 -17.45 -17.91
CA SER A 516 -9.37 -18.46 -18.95
C SER A 516 -8.74 -19.68 -18.28
N LEU A 517 -9.43 -20.79 -18.27
CA LEU A 517 -9.09 -21.97 -17.46
C LEU A 517 -9.20 -23.23 -18.31
N GLU A 518 -8.39 -24.22 -17.96
CA GLU A 518 -8.52 -25.57 -18.49
C GLU A 518 -9.69 -26.30 -17.82
N PRO A 519 -10.34 -27.23 -18.51
CA PRO A 519 -11.35 -28.09 -17.91
C PRO A 519 -10.78 -28.82 -16.68
N GLY A 520 -11.51 -28.73 -15.54
CA GLY A 520 -11.09 -29.32 -14.27
C GLY A 520 -10.13 -28.47 -13.44
N GLU A 521 -9.59 -27.38 -14.00
CA GLU A 521 -8.70 -26.48 -13.26
C GLU A 521 -9.40 -25.85 -12.06
N THR A 522 -8.68 -25.71 -10.97
CA THR A 522 -9.18 -25.10 -9.73
C THR A 522 -8.48 -23.77 -9.48
N VAL A 523 -9.24 -22.73 -9.17
CA VAL A 523 -8.73 -21.42 -8.79
C VAL A 523 -9.37 -20.95 -7.50
N SER A 524 -8.56 -20.47 -6.56
CA SER A 524 -9.04 -19.85 -5.34
C SER A 524 -9.19 -18.33 -5.55
N LEU A 525 -10.40 -17.82 -5.32
CA LEU A 525 -10.74 -16.41 -5.40
C LEU A 525 -10.91 -15.84 -4.00
N ALA A 526 -10.52 -14.61 -3.82
CA ALA A 526 -10.72 -13.85 -2.60
C ALA A 526 -11.46 -12.56 -2.91
N ALA A 527 -12.34 -12.15 -2.00
CA ALA A 527 -13.07 -10.89 -2.12
C ALA A 527 -12.68 -9.97 -0.97
N THR A 528 -12.42 -8.71 -1.30
CA THR A 528 -12.24 -7.61 -0.35
C THR A 528 -13.18 -6.49 -0.69
N GLY A 529 -13.65 -5.75 0.32
CA GLY A 529 -14.61 -4.68 0.11
C GLY A 529 -14.33 -3.50 1.00
N THR A 530 -14.71 -2.31 0.52
CA THR A 530 -14.51 -1.07 1.25
C THR A 530 -15.82 -0.34 1.52
N TYR A 531 -15.83 0.41 2.61
CA TYR A 531 -16.85 1.39 2.94
C TYR A 531 -16.18 2.75 3.09
N TRP A 532 -16.50 3.68 2.20
CA TRP A 532 -15.86 5.01 2.15
C TRP A 532 -14.31 4.93 2.21
N SER A 533 -13.74 4.03 1.40
CA SER A 533 -12.28 3.75 1.31
C SER A 533 -11.67 3.07 2.55
N ARG A 534 -12.46 2.73 3.56
CA ARG A 534 -12.01 1.88 4.68
C ARG A 534 -12.27 0.41 4.36
N SER A 535 -11.34 -0.46 4.67
CA SER A 535 -11.50 -1.91 4.50
C SER A 535 -12.61 -2.41 5.43
N ALA A 536 -13.72 -2.89 4.86
CA ALA A 536 -14.90 -3.37 5.60
C ALA A 536 -15.15 -4.88 5.44
N LEU A 537 -14.60 -5.48 4.39
CA LEU A 537 -14.63 -6.91 4.15
C LEU A 537 -13.22 -7.36 3.76
N ARG A 538 -12.64 -8.27 4.53
CA ARG A 538 -11.27 -8.79 4.35
C ARG A 538 -11.30 -10.21 3.82
N THR A 539 -10.22 -10.62 3.17
CA THR A 539 -10.04 -12.01 2.72
C THR A 539 -10.27 -13.00 3.86
N GLY A 540 -11.03 -14.06 3.60
CA GLY A 540 -11.39 -15.06 4.61
C GLY A 540 -12.62 -14.69 5.46
N SER A 541 -13.26 -13.52 5.23
CA SER A 541 -14.51 -13.15 5.89
C SER A 541 -15.71 -13.92 5.34
N THR A 542 -16.70 -14.17 6.19
CA THR A 542 -17.91 -14.95 5.86
C THR A 542 -18.99 -14.15 5.11
N GLY A 543 -18.80 -12.84 4.92
CA GLY A 543 -19.81 -11.92 4.40
C GLY A 543 -19.99 -11.91 2.86
N VAL A 544 -19.36 -12.83 2.11
CA VAL A 544 -19.45 -12.91 0.64
C VAL A 544 -20.36 -14.05 0.23
N THR A 545 -21.25 -13.79 -0.73
CA THR A 545 -22.03 -14.83 -1.41
C THR A 545 -21.47 -15.02 -2.81
N TRP A 546 -21.09 -16.27 -3.13
CA TRP A 546 -20.60 -16.67 -4.43
C TRP A 546 -21.67 -17.40 -5.23
N ALA A 547 -21.76 -17.13 -6.54
CA ALA A 547 -22.64 -17.84 -7.45
C ALA A 547 -21.98 -18.00 -8.83
N VAL A 548 -22.39 -19.02 -9.56
CA VAL A 548 -21.94 -19.32 -10.92
C VAL A 548 -23.13 -19.35 -11.85
N THR A 549 -22.99 -18.78 -13.04
CA THR A 549 -23.96 -18.92 -14.12
C THR A 549 -23.27 -19.49 -15.36
N GLY A 550 -24.03 -20.24 -16.17
CA GLY A 550 -23.48 -21.04 -17.26
C GLY A 550 -22.90 -22.37 -16.75
N ASN A 551 -22.56 -23.25 -17.69
CA ASN A 551 -22.03 -24.58 -17.36
C ASN A 551 -20.49 -24.56 -17.31
N VAL A 552 -19.91 -23.63 -16.54
CA VAL A 552 -18.45 -23.43 -16.49
C VAL A 552 -17.79 -24.02 -15.25
N GLY A 553 -18.57 -24.47 -14.27
CA GLY A 553 -18.02 -25.07 -13.05
C GLY A 553 -18.87 -24.81 -11.81
N THR A 554 -18.26 -25.01 -10.66
CA THR A 554 -18.85 -24.77 -9.34
C THR A 554 -17.91 -23.93 -8.47
N ILE A 555 -18.48 -23.15 -7.54
CA ILE A 555 -17.70 -22.38 -6.58
C ILE A 555 -18.18 -22.69 -5.15
N THR A 556 -17.24 -22.85 -4.24
CA THR A 556 -17.56 -23.00 -2.81
C THR A 556 -17.79 -21.63 -2.16
N GLN A 557 -18.36 -21.62 -0.95
CA GLN A 557 -18.52 -20.37 -0.18
C GLN A 557 -17.17 -19.74 0.25
N ASP A 558 -16.09 -20.52 0.27
CA ASP A 558 -14.74 -20.04 0.51
C ASP A 558 -14.05 -19.48 -0.76
N GLY A 559 -14.79 -19.42 -1.88
CA GLY A 559 -14.29 -18.83 -3.13
C GLY A 559 -13.44 -19.77 -3.98
N VAL A 560 -13.43 -21.09 -3.70
CA VAL A 560 -12.71 -22.06 -4.54
C VAL A 560 -13.61 -22.45 -5.71
N PHE A 561 -13.19 -22.02 -6.90
CA PHE A 561 -13.86 -22.35 -8.15
C PHE A 561 -13.18 -23.54 -8.82
N THR A 562 -13.97 -24.52 -9.25
CA THR A 562 -13.52 -25.66 -10.05
C THR A 562 -14.21 -25.62 -11.42
N ALA A 563 -13.41 -25.55 -12.48
CA ALA A 563 -13.89 -25.52 -13.85
C ALA A 563 -14.58 -26.83 -14.23
N SER A 564 -15.68 -26.76 -14.98
CA SER A 564 -16.38 -27.94 -15.47
C SER A 564 -15.65 -28.62 -16.64
N SER A 565 -15.95 -29.87 -16.88
CA SER A 565 -15.41 -30.62 -18.01
C SER A 565 -16.12 -30.38 -19.37
N GLY A 566 -17.26 -29.70 -19.38
CA GLY A 566 -18.10 -29.63 -20.57
C GLY A 566 -18.68 -28.27 -20.94
N GLY A 567 -18.28 -27.21 -20.25
CA GLY A 567 -18.75 -25.83 -20.52
C GLY A 567 -17.79 -25.04 -21.40
N THR A 568 -18.25 -23.99 -22.04
CA THR A 568 -17.40 -23.09 -22.85
C THR A 568 -17.26 -21.69 -22.26
N SER A 569 -18.32 -21.15 -21.70
CA SER A 569 -18.32 -19.81 -21.09
C SER A 569 -19.41 -19.64 -20.05
N GLY A 570 -19.19 -18.72 -19.12
CA GLY A 570 -20.13 -18.38 -18.05
C GLY A 570 -19.61 -17.25 -17.19
N THR A 571 -20.17 -17.09 -16.01
CA THR A 571 -19.73 -16.06 -15.07
C THR A 571 -19.70 -16.56 -13.63
N ILE A 572 -18.75 -16.03 -12.85
CA ILE A 572 -18.75 -16.10 -11.40
C ILE A 572 -19.20 -14.73 -10.88
N THR A 573 -20.09 -14.70 -9.90
CA THR A 573 -20.46 -13.49 -9.19
C THR A 573 -20.09 -13.60 -7.73
N ALA A 574 -19.51 -12.49 -7.19
CA ALA A 574 -19.30 -12.26 -5.77
C ALA A 574 -20.21 -11.13 -5.33
N THR A 575 -21.02 -11.36 -4.29
CA THR A 575 -21.93 -10.34 -3.75
C THR A 575 -21.66 -10.16 -2.27
N ALA A 576 -21.45 -8.92 -1.84
CA ALA A 576 -21.29 -8.54 -0.44
C ALA A 576 -21.76 -7.10 -0.22
N GLY A 577 -22.46 -6.82 0.88
CA GLY A 577 -22.89 -5.47 1.25
C GLY A 577 -23.64 -4.72 0.16
N GLY A 578 -24.46 -5.42 -0.64
CA GLY A 578 -25.23 -4.83 -1.74
C GLY A 578 -24.44 -4.59 -3.04
N VAL A 579 -23.14 -4.84 -3.06
CA VAL A 579 -22.29 -4.71 -4.25
C VAL A 579 -22.06 -6.08 -4.87
N THR A 580 -22.13 -6.18 -6.20
CA THR A 580 -21.87 -7.42 -6.95
C THR A 580 -20.75 -7.17 -7.95
N LYS A 581 -19.76 -8.06 -7.96
CA LYS A 581 -18.73 -8.15 -9.00
C LYS A 581 -18.91 -9.41 -9.83
N THR A 582 -18.77 -9.26 -11.13
CA THR A 582 -18.91 -10.36 -12.10
C THR A 582 -17.57 -10.62 -12.76
N ILE A 583 -17.19 -11.88 -12.83
CA ILE A 583 -15.99 -12.39 -13.48
C ILE A 583 -16.43 -13.27 -14.64
N SER A 584 -15.99 -12.96 -15.84
CA SER A 584 -16.24 -13.79 -17.02
C SER A 584 -15.33 -15.00 -16.98
N VAL A 585 -15.89 -16.19 -17.25
CA VAL A 585 -15.13 -17.44 -17.30
C VAL A 585 -15.23 -18.00 -18.71
N SER A 586 -14.06 -18.36 -19.28
CA SER A 586 -13.96 -19.13 -20.53
C SER A 586 -13.12 -20.38 -20.28
N LEU A 587 -13.54 -21.50 -20.84
CA LEU A 587 -12.79 -22.76 -20.79
C LEU A 587 -12.07 -22.98 -22.10
N ASN A 588 -10.79 -23.35 -22.03
CA ASN A 588 -9.89 -23.51 -23.18
C ASN A 588 -10.03 -24.89 -23.84
N ASN A 589 -11.23 -25.38 -24.04
CA ASN A 589 -11.46 -26.67 -24.73
C ASN A 589 -11.54 -26.44 -26.25
N VAL A 590 -10.55 -26.90 -26.98
CA VAL A 590 -10.48 -26.79 -28.44
C VAL A 590 -11.54 -27.66 -29.13
N HIS A 591 -11.73 -28.91 -28.66
CA HIS A 591 -12.62 -29.87 -29.30
C HIS A 591 -13.87 -30.13 -28.45
N THR A 592 -15.02 -29.70 -28.94
CA THR A 592 -16.32 -29.85 -28.21
C THR A 592 -16.81 -31.26 -28.06
N ASP A 593 -16.36 -32.19 -28.95
CA ASP A 593 -16.66 -33.62 -28.90
C ASP A 593 -15.65 -34.46 -28.09
N VAL A 594 -14.65 -33.80 -27.43
CA VAL A 594 -13.69 -34.40 -26.53
C VAL A 594 -13.72 -33.63 -25.20
N PRO A 595 -14.78 -33.72 -24.40
CA PRO A 595 -14.80 -33.05 -23.09
C PRO A 595 -13.74 -33.64 -22.15
N ALA A 596 -13.31 -32.89 -21.15
CA ALA A 596 -12.18 -33.26 -20.30
C ALA A 596 -12.34 -34.58 -19.51
N ASP A 597 -13.58 -35.04 -19.32
CA ASP A 597 -13.90 -36.36 -18.75
C ASP A 597 -13.96 -37.46 -19.82
N HIS A 598 -13.73 -37.16 -21.08
CA HIS A 598 -13.66 -38.16 -22.13
C HIS A 598 -12.38 -38.97 -21.97
N TRP A 599 -12.50 -40.31 -22.06
CA TRP A 599 -11.38 -41.24 -21.86
C TRP A 599 -10.14 -40.99 -22.74
N ALA A 600 -10.32 -40.35 -23.89
CA ALA A 600 -9.25 -39.98 -24.82
C ALA A 600 -8.80 -38.55 -24.72
N TYR A 601 -9.33 -37.74 -23.78
CA TYR A 601 -9.06 -36.28 -23.68
C TYR A 601 -7.55 -35.98 -23.66
N THR A 602 -6.82 -36.52 -22.70
CA THR A 602 -5.38 -36.30 -22.56
C THR A 602 -4.60 -36.65 -23.81
N ALA A 603 -4.98 -37.77 -24.47
CA ALA A 603 -4.30 -38.25 -25.65
C ALA A 603 -4.60 -37.38 -26.88
N VAL A 604 -5.83 -36.94 -27.05
CA VAL A 604 -6.23 -36.05 -28.15
C VAL A 604 -5.60 -34.68 -28.03
N GLU A 605 -5.66 -34.04 -26.83
CA GLU A 605 -5.01 -32.77 -26.60
C GLU A 605 -3.50 -32.82 -26.78
N TYR A 606 -2.82 -33.86 -26.23
CA TYR A 606 -1.38 -34.07 -26.44
C TYR A 606 -1.03 -34.16 -27.93
N CYS A 607 -1.75 -34.99 -28.69
CA CYS A 607 -1.50 -35.14 -30.10
C CYS A 607 -1.82 -33.89 -30.93
N TYR A 608 -2.82 -33.12 -30.51
CA TYR A 608 -3.18 -31.84 -31.14
C TYR A 608 -2.13 -30.77 -30.88
N ASP A 609 -1.73 -30.58 -29.63
CA ASP A 609 -0.74 -29.56 -29.22
C ASP A 609 0.64 -29.79 -29.84
N ASN A 610 1.00 -31.07 -30.03
CA ASN A 610 2.25 -31.46 -30.71
C ASN A 610 2.12 -31.53 -32.26
N GLY A 611 0.96 -31.09 -32.82
CA GLY A 611 0.74 -31.05 -34.26
C GLY A 611 0.70 -32.42 -34.96
N ILE A 612 0.51 -33.51 -34.18
CA ILE A 612 0.43 -34.89 -34.67
C ILE A 612 -0.89 -35.13 -35.38
N VAL A 613 -1.96 -34.61 -34.83
CA VAL A 613 -3.34 -34.72 -35.33
C VAL A 613 -3.98 -33.35 -35.53
N SER A 614 -5.02 -33.31 -36.33
CA SER A 614 -5.94 -32.17 -36.47
C SER A 614 -7.38 -32.64 -36.28
N GLY A 615 -8.27 -31.70 -35.91
CA GLY A 615 -9.71 -31.93 -35.89
C GLY A 615 -10.28 -32.24 -37.30
N ILE A 616 -11.51 -32.74 -37.34
CA ILE A 616 -12.28 -32.84 -38.59
C ILE A 616 -12.91 -31.51 -38.94
N SER A 617 -12.99 -30.59 -37.96
CA SER A 617 -13.33 -29.19 -38.08
C SER A 617 -12.53 -28.37 -37.07
N ALA A 618 -12.74 -27.05 -37.03
CA ALA A 618 -12.10 -26.17 -36.06
C ALA A 618 -12.46 -26.46 -34.58
N THR A 619 -13.57 -27.14 -34.34
CA THR A 619 -14.13 -27.41 -33.00
C THR A 619 -14.52 -28.87 -32.74
N GLU A 620 -14.29 -29.78 -33.69
CA GLU A 620 -14.60 -31.18 -33.55
C GLU A 620 -13.38 -32.04 -33.93
N PHE A 621 -13.00 -32.96 -33.07
CA PHE A 621 -11.95 -33.95 -33.31
C PHE A 621 -12.43 -35.12 -34.13
N GLY A 622 -13.70 -35.51 -33.97
CA GLY A 622 -14.28 -36.69 -34.62
C GLY A 622 -14.00 -37.97 -33.85
N THR A 623 -14.17 -38.01 -32.53
CA THR A 623 -13.80 -39.06 -31.61
C THR A 623 -14.25 -40.46 -32.02
N ASN A 624 -15.51 -40.57 -32.47
CA ASN A 624 -16.17 -41.84 -32.84
C ASN A 624 -16.07 -42.21 -34.32
N TYR A 625 -15.44 -41.36 -35.14
CA TYR A 625 -15.23 -41.70 -36.55
C TYR A 625 -14.18 -42.80 -36.71
N SER A 626 -14.52 -43.86 -37.47
CA SER A 626 -13.53 -44.87 -37.85
C SER A 626 -12.46 -44.26 -38.75
N ILE A 627 -11.20 -44.57 -38.48
CA ILE A 627 -10.07 -43.97 -39.20
C ILE A 627 -9.84 -44.65 -40.54
N SER A 628 -9.65 -43.82 -41.59
CA SER A 628 -9.26 -44.34 -42.92
C SER A 628 -7.77 -44.64 -42.98
N ARG A 629 -7.34 -45.50 -43.95
CA ARG A 629 -5.93 -45.87 -44.13
C ARG A 629 -5.05 -44.64 -44.39
N LYS A 630 -5.51 -43.70 -45.21
CA LYS A 630 -4.79 -42.44 -45.44
C LYS A 630 -4.61 -41.63 -44.16
N ASP A 631 -5.65 -41.45 -43.34
CA ASP A 631 -5.59 -40.67 -42.12
C ASP A 631 -4.80 -41.38 -41.03
N PHE A 632 -4.87 -42.70 -40.95
CA PHE A 632 -4.05 -43.51 -40.05
C PHE A 632 -2.56 -43.27 -40.30
N VAL A 633 -2.15 -43.38 -41.58
CA VAL A 633 -0.73 -43.19 -41.96
C VAL A 633 -0.30 -41.76 -41.78
N LEU A 634 -1.19 -40.78 -42.04
CA LEU A 634 -0.93 -39.37 -41.84
C LEU A 634 -0.72 -39.01 -40.34
N MET A 635 -1.53 -39.59 -39.44
CA MET A 635 -1.34 -39.42 -38.00
C MET A 635 -0.02 -40.06 -37.53
N LEU A 636 0.31 -41.24 -38.01
CA LEU A 636 1.59 -41.88 -37.69
C LEU A 636 2.79 -41.10 -38.23
N TYR A 637 2.69 -40.55 -39.43
CA TYR A 637 3.69 -39.68 -40.05
C TYR A 637 3.89 -38.37 -39.22
N GLY A 638 2.79 -37.79 -38.71
CA GLY A 638 2.81 -36.68 -37.79
C GLY A 638 3.54 -36.99 -36.48
N ALA A 639 3.35 -38.22 -35.93
CA ALA A 639 4.01 -38.65 -34.70
C ALA A 639 5.56 -38.78 -34.83
N LEU A 640 6.07 -38.81 -36.07
CA LEU A 640 7.50 -38.81 -36.36
C LEU A 640 8.00 -37.47 -36.92
N ASP A 641 7.31 -36.37 -36.66
CA ASP A 641 7.66 -35.02 -37.10
C ASP A 641 7.81 -34.87 -38.63
N ARG A 642 6.99 -35.63 -39.40
CA ARG A 642 6.91 -35.54 -40.88
C ARG A 642 8.27 -35.54 -41.56
N PRO A 643 9.03 -36.65 -41.49
CA PRO A 643 10.34 -36.76 -42.12
C PRO A 643 10.29 -36.44 -43.63
N ALA A 644 11.30 -35.78 -44.15
CA ALA A 644 11.35 -35.44 -45.58
C ALA A 644 11.28 -36.69 -46.49
N VAL A 645 10.43 -36.64 -47.50
CA VAL A 645 10.21 -37.75 -48.46
C VAL A 645 10.70 -37.33 -49.85
N SER A 646 11.11 -38.32 -50.63
CA SER A 646 11.48 -38.13 -52.04
C SER A 646 10.90 -39.25 -52.92
N GLY A 647 10.38 -38.89 -54.07
CA GLY A 647 9.75 -39.86 -55.02
C GLY A 647 8.23 -39.95 -54.84
N SER A 648 7.56 -40.91 -55.45
CA SER A 648 6.13 -41.21 -55.35
C SER A 648 5.89 -42.53 -54.63
N SER A 649 4.69 -42.71 -54.07
CA SER A 649 4.31 -43.91 -53.31
C SER A 649 4.31 -45.20 -54.16
N GLY A 650 4.26 -45.09 -55.50
CA GLY A 650 4.12 -46.19 -56.40
C GLY A 650 2.69 -46.78 -56.43
N PHE A 651 1.71 -46.22 -55.70
CA PHE A 651 0.32 -46.71 -55.77
C PHE A 651 -0.50 -45.86 -56.75
N SER A 652 -1.25 -46.59 -57.65
CA SER A 652 -2.02 -45.90 -58.71
C SER A 652 -3.28 -45.14 -58.22
N ASP A 653 -3.69 -45.38 -56.97
CA ASP A 653 -4.84 -44.75 -56.31
C ASP A 653 -4.44 -43.71 -55.27
N VAL A 654 -3.17 -43.28 -55.28
CA VAL A 654 -2.64 -42.17 -54.47
C VAL A 654 -2.11 -41.09 -55.43
N ALA A 655 -2.83 -39.99 -55.57
CA ALA A 655 -2.41 -38.87 -56.38
C ALA A 655 -1.20 -38.19 -55.75
N ASP A 656 -0.20 -37.73 -56.54
CA ASP A 656 1.00 -37.11 -56.00
C ASP A 656 0.73 -35.76 -55.25
N ASP A 657 -0.41 -35.11 -55.53
CA ASP A 657 -0.86 -33.89 -54.90
C ASP A 657 -1.86 -34.10 -53.76
N ALA A 658 -2.15 -35.36 -53.39
CA ALA A 658 -3.03 -35.64 -52.27
C ALA A 658 -2.38 -35.21 -50.92
N TYR A 659 -3.17 -34.62 -50.01
CA TYR A 659 -2.69 -34.16 -48.70
C TYR A 659 -1.98 -35.22 -47.84
N TYR A 660 -2.17 -36.48 -48.16
CA TYR A 660 -1.59 -37.63 -47.49
C TYR A 660 -0.51 -38.35 -48.37
N ALA A 661 -0.17 -37.84 -49.55
CA ALA A 661 0.75 -38.48 -50.46
C ALA A 661 2.16 -38.73 -49.86
N ASP A 662 2.70 -37.72 -49.19
CA ASP A 662 4.00 -37.82 -48.51
C ASP A 662 3.97 -38.85 -47.39
N ALA A 663 2.90 -38.91 -46.60
CA ALA A 663 2.73 -39.86 -45.53
C ALA A 663 2.68 -41.31 -46.07
N VAL A 664 1.96 -41.55 -47.16
CA VAL A 664 1.89 -42.88 -47.81
C VAL A 664 3.23 -43.24 -48.42
N THR A 665 3.92 -42.30 -49.10
CA THR A 665 5.25 -42.50 -49.67
C THR A 665 6.27 -42.85 -48.59
N TRP A 666 6.26 -42.15 -47.47
CA TRP A 666 7.10 -42.45 -46.32
C TRP A 666 6.82 -43.81 -45.75
N ALA A 667 5.56 -44.15 -45.48
CA ALA A 667 5.17 -45.42 -44.86
C ALA A 667 5.48 -46.61 -45.77
N SER A 668 5.31 -46.45 -47.09
CA SER A 668 5.68 -47.48 -48.09
C SER A 668 7.18 -47.66 -48.19
N SER A 669 7.96 -46.55 -48.20
CA SER A 669 9.43 -46.61 -48.26
C SER A 669 10.08 -47.23 -47.04
N ASN A 670 9.41 -47.14 -45.86
CA ASN A 670 9.86 -47.76 -44.62
C ASN A 670 9.24 -49.14 -44.39
N GLY A 671 8.51 -49.69 -45.37
CA GLY A 671 7.96 -51.04 -45.31
C GLY A 671 6.79 -51.20 -44.34
N LEU A 672 6.22 -50.09 -43.83
CA LEU A 672 5.08 -50.13 -42.89
C LEU A 672 3.76 -50.49 -43.57
N VAL A 673 3.61 -50.15 -44.87
CA VAL A 673 2.45 -50.49 -45.68
C VAL A 673 2.87 -51.01 -47.04
N SER A 674 2.22 -52.07 -47.50
CA SER A 674 2.49 -52.74 -48.80
C SER A 674 1.32 -52.66 -49.79
N GLY A 675 0.23 -51.89 -49.41
CA GLY A 675 -0.99 -51.87 -50.17
C GLY A 675 -1.93 -53.05 -49.92
N VAL A 676 -3.14 -53.04 -50.51
CA VAL A 676 -4.18 -54.06 -50.36
C VAL A 676 -4.12 -55.03 -51.54
N SER A 677 -3.51 -54.63 -52.68
CA SER A 677 -3.21 -55.48 -53.86
C SER A 677 -2.08 -54.78 -54.64
N GLU A 678 -1.61 -55.45 -55.69
CA GLU A 678 -0.52 -54.94 -56.54
C GLU A 678 -0.83 -53.50 -57.05
N GLY A 679 0.00 -52.56 -56.70
CA GLY A 679 -0.10 -51.11 -57.10
C GLY A 679 -1.31 -50.37 -56.56
N ARG A 680 -2.00 -50.83 -55.49
CA ARG A 680 -3.17 -50.18 -54.89
C ARG A 680 -3.07 -50.04 -53.35
N PHE A 681 -3.16 -48.83 -52.82
CA PHE A 681 -3.11 -48.54 -51.41
C PHE A 681 -4.47 -48.62 -50.71
N ALA A 682 -5.58 -48.26 -51.40
CA ALA A 682 -6.93 -48.09 -50.89
C ALA A 682 -7.02 -47.04 -49.76
N PRO A 683 -6.83 -45.75 -50.07
CA PRO A 683 -6.72 -44.67 -49.07
C PRO A 683 -7.98 -44.48 -48.22
N ASP A 684 -9.17 -44.74 -48.76
CA ASP A 684 -10.46 -44.54 -48.09
C ASP A 684 -10.98 -45.80 -47.33
N ASP A 685 -10.31 -46.94 -47.45
CA ASP A 685 -10.68 -48.13 -46.68
C ASP A 685 -10.39 -47.89 -45.19
N LEU A 686 -11.23 -48.46 -44.32
CA LEU A 686 -11.09 -48.33 -42.88
C LEU A 686 -10.01 -49.31 -42.35
N VAL A 687 -9.31 -48.88 -41.28
CA VAL A 687 -8.26 -49.70 -40.63
C VAL A 687 -8.85 -50.49 -39.47
N THR A 688 -8.65 -51.81 -39.51
CA THR A 688 -9.03 -52.68 -38.38
C THR A 688 -7.98 -52.61 -37.26
N ARG A 689 -8.38 -52.97 -36.04
CA ARG A 689 -7.48 -52.98 -34.86
C ARG A 689 -6.27 -53.93 -35.06
N GLU A 690 -6.42 -55.09 -35.72
CA GLU A 690 -5.30 -55.97 -36.02
C GLU A 690 -4.34 -55.39 -37.07
N GLN A 691 -4.87 -54.65 -38.07
CA GLN A 691 -4.04 -53.95 -39.05
C GLN A 691 -3.28 -52.81 -38.41
N ALA A 692 -3.97 -52.00 -37.55
CA ALA A 692 -3.35 -50.95 -36.79
C ALA A 692 -2.20 -51.50 -35.91
N ALA A 693 -2.42 -52.57 -35.18
CA ALA A 693 -1.39 -53.20 -34.35
C ALA A 693 -0.17 -53.66 -35.18
N THR A 694 -0.39 -54.20 -36.37
CA THR A 694 0.70 -54.61 -37.26
C THR A 694 1.56 -53.44 -37.70
N ILE A 695 0.93 -52.31 -38.15
CA ILE A 695 1.64 -51.16 -38.64
C ILE A 695 2.35 -50.43 -37.48
N LEU A 696 1.69 -50.28 -36.33
CA LEU A 696 2.26 -49.61 -35.17
C LEU A 696 3.47 -50.35 -34.59
N HIS A 697 3.38 -51.69 -34.44
CA HIS A 697 4.49 -52.50 -33.97
C HIS A 697 5.69 -52.45 -34.93
N GLN A 698 5.44 -52.41 -36.24
CA GLN A 698 6.50 -52.26 -37.26
C GLN A 698 7.10 -50.82 -37.23
N ALA A 699 6.35 -49.82 -36.80
CA ALA A 699 6.83 -48.46 -36.69
C ALA A 699 7.63 -48.15 -35.39
N MET A 700 7.53 -48.99 -34.35
CA MET A 700 8.19 -48.79 -33.06
C MET A 700 9.70 -48.54 -33.16
N PRO A 701 10.49 -49.24 -33.98
CA PRO A 701 11.92 -48.94 -34.15
C PRO A 701 12.20 -47.52 -34.70
N LEU A 702 11.29 -46.98 -35.53
CA LEU A 702 11.41 -45.61 -36.04
C LEU A 702 11.14 -44.56 -34.96
N LEU A 703 10.43 -44.94 -33.90
CA LEU A 703 10.17 -44.13 -32.69
C LEU A 703 11.23 -44.38 -31.60
N GLY A 704 12.26 -45.18 -31.87
CA GLY A 704 13.30 -45.53 -30.89
C GLY A 704 12.85 -46.55 -29.85
N LEU A 705 11.70 -47.20 -30.06
CA LEU A 705 11.13 -48.19 -29.14
C LEU A 705 11.51 -49.62 -29.52
N SER A 706 11.53 -50.52 -28.53
CA SER A 706 11.81 -51.94 -28.75
C SER A 706 10.65 -52.65 -29.44
N SER A 707 10.91 -53.34 -30.54
CA SER A 707 9.96 -54.20 -31.24
C SER A 707 10.20 -55.71 -30.92
N ALA A 708 10.52 -56.02 -29.67
CA ALA A 708 10.76 -57.39 -29.24
C ALA A 708 9.52 -58.28 -29.42
N GLU A 709 9.75 -59.51 -29.85
CA GLU A 709 8.68 -60.49 -29.93
C GLU A 709 8.15 -60.86 -28.53
N ALA A 710 6.82 -60.87 -28.37
CA ALA A 710 6.16 -61.20 -27.13
C ALA A 710 5.68 -62.65 -27.14
N ASP A 711 5.53 -63.25 -25.96
CA ASP A 711 4.89 -64.52 -25.81
C ASP A 711 3.41 -64.43 -26.26
N LEU A 712 2.99 -65.27 -27.21
CA LEU A 712 1.63 -65.27 -27.71
C LEU A 712 0.59 -65.66 -26.66
N SER A 713 0.98 -66.24 -25.54
CA SER A 713 0.12 -66.61 -24.43
C SER A 713 -0.55 -65.38 -23.78
N VAL A 714 0.00 -64.18 -23.93
CA VAL A 714 -0.64 -62.93 -23.47
C VAL A 714 -2.01 -62.65 -24.10
N LEU A 715 -2.27 -63.28 -25.27
CA LEU A 715 -3.53 -63.22 -25.99
C LEU A 715 -4.61 -64.10 -25.40
N ASP A 716 -4.21 -65.21 -24.68
CA ASP A 716 -5.14 -66.23 -24.16
C ASP A 716 -6.18 -65.72 -23.19
N GLN A 717 -5.92 -64.56 -22.56
CA GLN A 717 -6.89 -63.89 -21.68
C GLN A 717 -8.09 -63.27 -22.42
N PHE A 718 -8.04 -63.15 -23.76
CA PHE A 718 -9.10 -62.52 -24.55
C PHE A 718 -9.98 -63.54 -25.26
N ALA A 719 -11.28 -63.50 -25.08
CA ALA A 719 -12.24 -64.47 -25.58
C ALA A 719 -12.28 -64.58 -27.12
N ASP A 720 -11.87 -63.52 -27.82
CA ASP A 720 -11.86 -63.40 -29.27
C ASP A 720 -10.50 -63.56 -29.92
N GLN A 721 -9.51 -64.04 -29.18
CA GLN A 721 -8.15 -64.27 -29.69
C GLN A 721 -8.10 -65.13 -30.96
N GLY A 722 -9.02 -66.12 -31.11
CA GLY A 722 -9.14 -66.99 -32.30
C GLY A 722 -9.60 -66.22 -33.54
N GLN A 723 -10.04 -65.00 -33.48
CA GLN A 723 -10.43 -64.13 -34.61
C GLN A 723 -9.23 -63.32 -35.15
N ILE A 724 -8.10 -63.26 -34.44
CA ILE A 724 -6.89 -62.56 -34.87
C ILE A 724 -6.27 -63.35 -36.05
N ALA A 725 -6.05 -62.62 -37.16
CA ALA A 725 -5.35 -63.25 -38.34
C ALA A 725 -3.91 -63.61 -37.95
N ASP A 726 -3.42 -64.70 -38.53
CA ASP A 726 -2.08 -65.26 -38.21
C ASP A 726 -0.96 -64.23 -38.36
N TYR A 727 -1.03 -63.33 -39.38
CA TYR A 727 -0.03 -62.30 -39.59
C TYR A 727 -0.02 -61.28 -38.48
N ALA A 728 -1.16 -60.99 -37.82
CA ALA A 728 -1.33 -59.96 -36.81
C ALA A 728 -1.07 -60.44 -35.38
N ARG A 729 -1.11 -61.78 -35.12
CA ARG A 729 -0.94 -62.31 -33.76
C ARG A 729 0.34 -61.93 -33.08
N PRO A 730 1.55 -61.94 -33.68
CA PRO A 730 2.77 -61.50 -32.98
C PRO A 730 2.76 -60.02 -32.69
N HIS A 731 2.22 -59.21 -33.60
CA HIS A 731 2.16 -57.74 -33.43
C HIS A 731 1.16 -57.35 -32.36
N MET A 732 -0.01 -57.99 -32.33
CA MET A 732 -0.98 -57.70 -31.24
C MET A 732 -0.46 -58.17 -29.88
N ALA A 733 0.22 -59.34 -29.83
CA ALA A 733 0.82 -59.79 -28.59
C ALA A 733 1.87 -58.82 -28.07
N ALA A 734 2.72 -58.27 -28.96
CA ALA A 734 3.73 -57.28 -28.58
C ALA A 734 3.12 -56.00 -27.99
N LEU A 735 2.07 -55.41 -28.61
CA LEU A 735 1.43 -54.22 -28.13
C LEU A 735 0.63 -54.46 -26.83
N VAL A 736 0.05 -55.63 -26.67
CA VAL A 736 -0.66 -56.05 -25.44
C VAL A 736 0.32 -56.24 -24.29
N SER A 737 1.44 -56.94 -24.51
CA SER A 737 2.44 -57.18 -23.47
C SER A 737 3.10 -55.90 -22.96
N GLN A 738 3.19 -54.88 -23.80
CA GLN A 738 3.72 -53.55 -23.44
C GLN A 738 2.65 -52.58 -22.93
N GLY A 739 1.40 -53.00 -22.72
CA GLY A 739 0.30 -52.16 -22.26
C GLY A 739 -0.18 -51.08 -23.26
N LEU A 740 0.38 -51.11 -24.49
CA LEU A 740 0.05 -50.12 -25.52
C LEU A 740 -1.35 -50.35 -26.09
N MET A 741 -1.78 -51.62 -26.21
CA MET A 741 -3.12 -51.99 -26.66
C MET A 741 -3.84 -52.81 -25.59
N SER A 742 -5.05 -52.43 -25.26
CA SER A 742 -5.93 -53.12 -24.30
C SER A 742 -7.22 -53.60 -24.95
N GLY A 743 -7.92 -54.52 -24.30
CA GLY A 743 -9.21 -55.05 -24.77
C GLY A 743 -10.34 -54.02 -24.64
N THR A 744 -11.40 -54.25 -25.42
CA THR A 744 -12.68 -53.52 -25.32
C THR A 744 -13.72 -54.48 -24.69
N GLY A 745 -13.92 -54.34 -23.37
CA GLY A 745 -14.70 -55.34 -22.63
C GLY A 745 -13.99 -56.67 -22.46
N SER A 746 -14.56 -57.81 -22.93
CA SER A 746 -13.98 -59.15 -22.80
C SER A 746 -13.08 -59.59 -23.99
N GLY A 747 -12.86 -58.75 -24.99
CA GLY A 747 -12.12 -59.12 -26.22
C GLY A 747 -11.23 -57.99 -26.74
N LEU A 748 -10.34 -58.30 -27.66
CA LEU A 748 -9.46 -57.38 -28.38
C LEU A 748 -10.13 -56.73 -29.59
N ASN A 749 -11.25 -57.26 -30.06
CA ASN A 749 -12.00 -56.86 -31.25
C ASN A 749 -11.10 -56.69 -32.51
N PRO A 750 -10.33 -57.71 -32.90
CA PRO A 750 -9.30 -57.62 -33.95
C PRO A 750 -9.83 -57.16 -35.30
N LYS A 751 -11.06 -57.52 -35.65
CA LYS A 751 -11.72 -57.17 -36.92
C LYS A 751 -12.53 -55.90 -36.85
N GLY A 752 -12.66 -55.29 -35.67
CA GLY A 752 -13.33 -53.98 -35.48
C GLY A 752 -12.49 -52.86 -36.08
N ASN A 753 -13.17 -51.83 -36.62
CA ASN A 753 -12.49 -50.66 -37.13
C ASN A 753 -11.98 -49.80 -35.96
N LEU A 754 -10.76 -49.31 -36.12
CA LEU A 754 -10.15 -48.39 -35.15
C LEU A 754 -10.81 -46.99 -35.29
N THR A 755 -11.11 -46.31 -34.18
CA THR A 755 -11.58 -44.93 -34.19
C THR A 755 -10.41 -43.95 -34.16
N ARG A 756 -10.70 -42.67 -34.51
CA ARG A 756 -9.71 -41.57 -34.41
C ARG A 756 -9.23 -41.37 -32.98
N ALA A 757 -10.13 -41.45 -31.99
CA ALA A 757 -9.76 -41.31 -30.57
C ALA A 757 -8.90 -42.48 -30.08
N GLU A 758 -9.18 -43.71 -30.53
CA GLU A 758 -8.32 -44.89 -30.23
C GLU A 758 -6.93 -44.74 -30.86
N MET A 759 -6.84 -44.22 -32.11
CA MET A 759 -5.54 -43.94 -32.74
C MET A 759 -4.73 -42.92 -32.00
N ALA A 760 -5.33 -41.78 -31.62
CA ALA A 760 -4.67 -40.74 -30.81
C ALA A 760 -4.15 -41.30 -29.48
N THR A 761 -4.94 -42.18 -28.83
CA THR A 761 -4.54 -42.83 -27.57
C THR A 761 -3.38 -43.83 -27.76
N LEU A 762 -3.36 -44.58 -28.85
CA LEU A 762 -2.24 -45.44 -29.16
C LEU A 762 -0.95 -44.66 -29.45
N LEU A 763 -1.04 -43.54 -30.20
CA LEU A 763 0.10 -42.69 -30.47
C LEU A 763 0.60 -41.99 -29.19
N TYR A 764 -0.30 -41.49 -28.37
CA TYR A 764 0.06 -40.87 -27.06
C TYR A 764 0.86 -41.87 -26.21
N ARG A 765 0.35 -43.09 -26.05
CA ARG A 765 1.06 -44.14 -25.30
C ARG A 765 2.41 -44.50 -25.91
N LEU A 766 2.50 -44.66 -27.24
CA LEU A 766 3.75 -44.90 -27.92
C LEU A 766 4.80 -43.79 -27.72
N LEU A 767 4.37 -42.54 -27.76
CA LEU A 767 5.26 -41.35 -27.66
C LEU A 767 5.66 -41.03 -26.24
N THR A 768 4.87 -41.43 -25.25
CA THR A 768 5.15 -41.17 -23.82
C THR A 768 5.81 -42.36 -23.13
N THR A 769 6.00 -43.51 -23.84
CA THR A 769 6.75 -44.68 -23.33
C THR A 769 8.25 -44.45 -23.47
N SER A 770 8.97 -44.39 -22.36
CA SER A 770 10.43 -44.18 -22.32
C SER A 770 11.16 -45.45 -22.81
N PRO A 771 12.28 -45.35 -23.59
CA PRO A 771 12.98 -46.51 -24.18
C PRO A 771 13.64 -47.47 -23.18
N ASP A 772 13.69 -47.15 -21.89
CA ASP A 772 14.46 -47.86 -20.87
C ASP A 772 13.73 -47.93 -19.51
N SER A 773 12.55 -48.56 -19.48
CA SER A 773 11.91 -48.93 -18.21
C SER A 773 11.42 -50.38 -18.22
N THR A 774 12.11 -51.22 -17.45
CA THR A 774 11.44 -52.30 -16.70
C THR A 774 10.23 -51.68 -15.99
N PRO A 775 9.08 -52.38 -15.86
CA PRO A 775 7.86 -51.80 -15.29
C PRO A 775 8.09 -51.43 -13.83
N GLU A 776 8.43 -50.23 -13.57
CA GLU A 776 8.20 -49.54 -12.32
C GLU A 776 6.90 -48.74 -12.47
N GLU A 777 6.10 -48.75 -11.40
CA GLU A 777 4.85 -47.98 -11.24
C GLU A 777 5.02 -46.52 -11.65
N PRO A 778 3.92 -45.80 -12.02
CA PRO A 778 3.99 -44.45 -12.54
C PRO A 778 4.75 -43.54 -11.56
N ASP A 779 5.79 -42.86 -12.12
CA ASP A 779 6.63 -41.91 -11.44
C ASP A 779 5.75 -40.95 -10.59
N SER A 780 5.86 -41.17 -9.28
CA SER A 780 5.53 -40.16 -8.29
C SER A 780 6.42 -38.92 -8.52
N GLU A 781 5.87 -37.71 -8.44
CA GLU A 781 6.62 -36.53 -8.05
C GLU A 781 7.67 -36.94 -6.99
N PRO A 782 8.85 -36.31 -6.92
CA PRO A 782 9.87 -36.70 -5.94
C PRO A 782 9.19 -36.82 -4.59
N GLU A 783 9.10 -38.08 -4.09
CA GLU A 783 8.36 -38.37 -2.85
C GLU A 783 8.87 -37.48 -1.74
N VAL A 784 8.02 -36.53 -1.33
CA VAL A 784 8.16 -35.83 -0.05
C VAL A 784 7.84 -36.87 1.01
N ASN A 785 8.86 -37.52 1.53
CA ASN A 785 8.69 -38.47 2.61
C ASN A 785 8.94 -37.77 3.93
N LEU A 786 7.85 -37.34 4.60
CA LEU A 786 7.87 -36.64 5.87
C LEU A 786 7.46 -37.59 6.99
N ASP A 787 8.27 -37.71 8.03
CA ASP A 787 7.90 -38.35 9.27
C ASP A 787 6.71 -37.60 9.93
N PRO A 788 5.87 -38.24 10.74
CA PRO A 788 4.77 -37.56 11.42
C PRO A 788 5.20 -36.36 12.27
N ASP A 789 6.45 -36.31 12.72
CA ASP A 789 7.05 -35.25 13.52
C ASP A 789 8.02 -34.38 12.70
N ALA A 790 7.98 -34.44 11.36
CA ALA A 790 8.87 -33.65 10.51
C ALA A 790 8.62 -32.15 10.68
N THR A 791 9.71 -31.37 10.66
CA THR A 791 9.64 -29.91 10.77
C THR A 791 10.47 -29.23 9.71
N LEU A 792 9.94 -28.11 9.18
CA LEU A 792 10.65 -27.19 8.31
C LEU A 792 10.89 -25.89 9.06
N THR A 793 12.13 -25.41 9.09
CA THR A 793 12.52 -24.18 9.80
C THR A 793 13.37 -23.28 8.92
N LEU A 794 13.33 -21.99 9.15
CA LEU A 794 14.21 -21.00 8.53
C LEU A 794 15.27 -20.53 9.56
N ASP A 795 16.45 -20.19 9.08
CA ASP A 795 17.54 -19.58 9.87
C ASP A 795 17.23 -18.12 10.26
N VAL A 796 16.33 -17.44 9.51
CA VAL A 796 15.88 -16.08 9.74
C VAL A 796 14.36 -16.05 9.70
N THR A 797 13.73 -15.38 10.68
CA THR A 797 12.26 -15.20 10.73
C THR A 797 11.82 -13.75 10.45
N GLU A 798 12.71 -12.78 10.72
CA GLU A 798 12.49 -11.35 10.44
C GLU A 798 13.81 -10.70 10.03
N TYR A 799 13.80 -9.83 9.02
CA TYR A 799 14.98 -9.10 8.56
C TYR A 799 14.58 -7.79 7.85
N THR A 800 15.41 -6.73 8.03
CA THR A 800 15.27 -5.50 7.24
C THR A 800 16.31 -5.51 6.13
N LEU A 801 15.83 -5.56 4.88
CA LEU A 801 16.64 -5.66 3.67
C LEU A 801 16.76 -4.29 3.01
N ALA A 802 17.97 -3.75 2.97
CA ALA A 802 18.23 -2.47 2.31
C ALA A 802 17.95 -2.56 0.79
N SER A 803 17.71 -1.40 0.16
CA SER A 803 17.46 -1.32 -1.28
C SER A 803 18.59 -1.99 -2.07
N THR A 804 18.23 -2.75 -3.10
CA THR A 804 19.14 -3.48 -4.01
C THR A 804 19.98 -4.58 -3.36
N GLN A 805 19.87 -4.76 -2.06
CA GLN A 805 20.57 -5.82 -1.34
C GLN A 805 19.88 -7.17 -1.48
N THR A 806 20.63 -8.23 -1.24
CA THR A 806 20.15 -9.61 -1.20
C THR A 806 20.34 -10.22 0.17
N LEU A 807 19.45 -11.14 0.55
CA LEU A 807 19.51 -11.94 1.75
C LEU A 807 19.41 -13.40 1.37
N GLN A 808 20.36 -14.23 1.77
CA GLN A 808 20.25 -15.68 1.65
C GLN A 808 19.45 -16.23 2.84
N LEU A 809 18.30 -16.84 2.57
CA LEU A 809 17.54 -17.63 3.54
C LEU A 809 17.90 -19.12 3.38
N ASN A 810 18.13 -19.79 4.49
CA ASN A 810 18.39 -21.23 4.52
C ASN A 810 17.23 -21.95 5.22
N ALA A 811 16.61 -22.88 4.51
CA ALA A 811 15.58 -23.73 5.09
C ALA A 811 16.16 -25.10 5.48
N SER A 812 15.84 -25.55 6.70
CA SER A 812 16.25 -26.85 7.23
C SER A 812 15.05 -27.74 7.44
N LEU A 813 15.02 -28.87 6.71
CA LEU A 813 14.04 -29.93 6.89
C LEU A 813 14.61 -31.00 7.82
N THR A 814 13.87 -31.33 8.89
CA THR A 814 14.23 -32.39 9.84
C THR A 814 13.13 -33.42 9.88
N GLY A 815 13.47 -34.70 9.89
CA GLY A 815 12.50 -35.80 9.92
C GLY A 815 11.84 -36.07 8.56
N GLY A 816 12.61 -35.95 7.45
CA GLY A 816 12.11 -36.27 6.14
C GLY A 816 13.05 -35.87 5.00
N THR A 817 12.61 -36.16 3.78
CA THR A 817 13.28 -35.80 2.51
C THR A 817 12.26 -35.17 1.56
N GLY A 818 12.67 -34.15 0.81
CA GLY A 818 11.83 -33.50 -0.20
C GLY A 818 12.48 -32.25 -0.75
N THR A 819 11.99 -31.77 -1.89
CA THR A 819 12.45 -30.52 -2.49
C THR A 819 11.79 -29.34 -1.78
N ILE A 820 12.59 -28.37 -1.35
CA ILE A 820 12.11 -27.12 -0.77
C ILE A 820 11.85 -26.12 -1.91
N THR A 821 10.64 -25.60 -1.94
CA THR A 821 10.23 -24.54 -2.88
C THR A 821 10.04 -23.22 -2.15
N TRP A 822 10.28 -22.11 -2.84
CA TRP A 822 10.21 -20.77 -2.27
C TRP A 822 9.17 -19.90 -2.94
N SER A 823 8.51 -19.05 -2.18
CA SER A 823 7.55 -18.08 -2.68
C SER A 823 7.62 -16.78 -1.90
N THR A 824 7.20 -15.68 -2.52
CA THR A 824 7.06 -14.36 -1.90
C THR A 824 5.61 -13.92 -1.95
N SER A 825 5.15 -13.21 -0.92
CA SER A 825 3.80 -12.64 -0.91
C SER A 825 3.64 -11.46 -1.88
N ASP A 826 4.73 -10.78 -2.24
CA ASP A 826 4.71 -9.68 -3.22
C ASP A 826 6.07 -9.57 -3.94
N ALA A 827 6.10 -10.05 -5.18
CA ALA A 827 7.31 -10.01 -6.01
C ALA A 827 7.65 -8.60 -6.54
N THR A 828 6.79 -7.60 -6.38
CA THR A 828 7.10 -6.20 -6.71
C THR A 828 7.86 -5.49 -5.60
N VAL A 829 7.86 -6.05 -4.41
CA VAL A 829 8.60 -5.57 -3.24
C VAL A 829 9.90 -6.36 -3.06
N ALA A 830 9.82 -7.67 -2.96
CA ALA A 830 11.00 -8.53 -2.96
C ALA A 830 10.74 -9.84 -3.72
N THR A 831 11.73 -10.28 -4.47
CA THR A 831 11.71 -11.58 -5.16
C THR A 831 12.48 -12.62 -4.36
N VAL A 832 12.20 -13.90 -4.57
CA VAL A 832 12.98 -15.01 -4.03
C VAL A 832 13.29 -16.02 -5.13
N SER A 833 14.55 -16.44 -5.21
CA SER A 833 15.02 -17.45 -6.16
C SER A 833 14.82 -18.87 -5.61
N SER A 834 14.99 -19.88 -6.47
CA SER A 834 14.82 -21.29 -6.10
C SER A 834 15.83 -21.80 -5.06
N ASP A 835 16.92 -21.10 -4.84
CA ASP A 835 17.93 -21.36 -3.81
C ASP A 835 17.69 -20.62 -2.50
N GLY A 836 16.62 -19.79 -2.39
CA GLY A 836 16.27 -19.02 -1.21
C GLY A 836 16.92 -17.63 -1.12
N THR A 837 17.55 -17.15 -2.21
CA THR A 837 18.08 -15.77 -2.24
C THR A 837 16.94 -14.76 -2.45
N VAL A 838 16.71 -13.91 -1.46
CA VAL A 838 15.73 -12.82 -1.47
C VAL A 838 16.40 -11.54 -1.98
N THR A 839 15.77 -10.84 -2.94
CA THR A 839 16.27 -9.57 -3.50
C THR A 839 15.24 -8.47 -3.30
N ASN A 840 15.63 -7.34 -2.68
CA ASN A 840 14.80 -6.15 -2.59
C ASN A 840 14.76 -5.42 -3.94
N VAL A 841 13.59 -5.37 -4.57
CA VAL A 841 13.33 -4.72 -5.88
C VAL A 841 12.35 -3.54 -5.75
N TYR A 842 12.10 -3.10 -4.51
CA TYR A 842 11.08 -2.10 -4.20
C TYR A 842 11.45 -0.71 -4.70
N ALA A 843 10.59 -0.14 -5.55
CA ALA A 843 10.74 1.18 -6.14
C ALA A 843 9.69 2.19 -5.63
N GLY A 844 9.00 1.91 -4.54
CA GLY A 844 7.99 2.79 -3.94
C GLY A 844 8.51 3.58 -2.75
N VAL A 845 7.61 4.27 -2.05
CA VAL A 845 7.89 5.04 -0.82
C VAL A 845 7.48 4.25 0.43
N GLY A 846 8.18 4.46 1.55
CA GLY A 846 7.95 3.72 2.80
C GLY A 846 8.73 2.41 2.88
N THR A 847 8.47 1.61 3.90
CA THR A 847 9.18 0.35 4.19
C THR A 847 8.19 -0.82 4.24
N PRO A 848 7.71 -1.31 3.09
CA PRO A 848 6.77 -2.43 3.07
C PRO A 848 7.42 -3.71 3.58
N SER A 849 6.60 -4.61 4.12
CA SER A 849 7.01 -5.94 4.53
C SER A 849 6.42 -6.98 3.59
N VAL A 850 7.22 -7.98 3.22
CA VAL A 850 6.77 -9.16 2.47
C VAL A 850 7.05 -10.43 3.27
N THR A 851 6.25 -11.44 3.06
CA THR A 851 6.46 -12.76 3.63
C THR A 851 7.11 -13.66 2.58
N ILE A 852 8.27 -14.19 2.89
CA ILE A 852 8.96 -15.22 2.10
C ILE A 852 8.65 -16.56 2.75
N THR A 853 8.15 -17.51 1.97
CA THR A 853 7.74 -18.83 2.46
C THR A 853 8.54 -19.95 1.76
N ALA A 854 9.13 -20.80 2.57
CA ALA A 854 9.68 -22.09 2.16
C ALA A 854 8.64 -23.18 2.36
N SER A 855 8.47 -24.08 1.41
CA SER A 855 7.49 -25.18 1.46
C SER A 855 8.13 -26.51 1.07
N CYS A 856 7.77 -27.58 1.78
CA CYS A 856 8.14 -28.95 1.46
C CYS A 856 6.97 -29.88 1.80
N GLY A 857 6.24 -30.36 0.80
CA GLY A 857 4.98 -31.08 1.01
C GLY A 857 3.96 -30.23 1.77
N SER A 858 3.48 -30.75 2.91
CA SER A 858 2.54 -30.03 3.79
C SER A 858 3.21 -29.08 4.78
N LEU A 859 4.54 -29.07 4.87
CA LEU A 859 5.28 -28.21 5.79
C LEU A 859 5.60 -26.86 5.16
N THR A 860 5.45 -25.79 5.94
CA THR A 860 5.82 -24.45 5.55
C THR A 860 6.58 -23.75 6.68
N ALA A 861 7.54 -22.89 6.30
CA ALA A 861 8.20 -21.97 7.20
C ALA A 861 8.32 -20.60 6.54
N SER A 862 8.11 -19.52 7.27
CA SER A 862 8.04 -18.18 6.71
C SER A 862 8.94 -17.20 7.43
N ALA A 863 9.47 -16.23 6.68
CA ALA A 863 10.20 -15.07 7.18
C ALA A 863 9.53 -13.78 6.71
N VAL A 864 9.46 -12.78 7.58
CA VAL A 864 8.99 -11.43 7.25
C VAL A 864 10.18 -10.56 6.89
N ILE A 865 10.20 -10.05 5.67
CA ILE A 865 11.27 -9.18 5.16
C ILE A 865 10.72 -7.77 4.98
N GLN A 866 11.25 -6.84 5.76
CA GLN A 866 10.97 -5.41 5.61
C GLN A 866 11.94 -4.82 4.58
N CYS A 867 11.43 -4.19 3.52
CA CYS A 867 12.24 -3.66 2.43
C CYS A 867 12.39 -2.15 2.53
N SER A 868 13.63 -1.65 2.61
CA SER A 868 13.89 -0.21 2.54
C SER A 868 13.67 0.31 1.11
N PRO A 869 13.17 1.55 0.94
CA PRO A 869 12.97 2.15 -0.37
C PRO A 869 14.31 2.36 -1.08
N ALA A 870 14.26 2.50 -2.41
CA ALA A 870 15.42 2.81 -3.24
C ALA A 870 15.81 4.29 -3.14
N ASP A 871 17.12 4.58 -3.20
CA ASP A 871 17.63 5.96 -3.21
C ASP A 871 17.25 6.71 -4.49
N VAL A 872 17.17 6.00 -5.61
CA VAL A 872 16.79 6.56 -6.92
C VAL A 872 15.75 5.64 -7.58
N VAL A 873 14.60 6.22 -7.88
CA VAL A 873 13.49 5.54 -8.56
C VAL A 873 13.25 6.20 -9.92
N GLY A 874 12.96 5.41 -10.93
CA GLY A 874 12.56 5.87 -12.24
C GLY A 874 11.13 5.46 -12.57
N GLN A 875 10.37 6.35 -13.21
CA GLN A 875 9.04 6.06 -13.73
C GLN A 875 9.02 6.07 -15.26
N VAL A 876 8.47 5.04 -15.85
CA VAL A 876 8.35 4.91 -17.32
C VAL A 876 7.34 5.91 -17.87
N THR A 877 7.77 6.74 -18.81
CA THR A 877 6.95 7.76 -19.49
C THR A 877 6.41 7.30 -20.84
N ALA A 878 7.09 6.37 -21.50
CA ALA A 878 6.65 5.80 -22.79
C ALA A 878 5.51 4.78 -22.59
N THR A 879 4.65 4.59 -23.59
CA THR A 879 3.59 3.56 -23.57
C THR A 879 4.15 2.16 -23.33
N THR A 880 5.32 1.87 -23.91
CA THR A 880 6.10 0.65 -23.66
C THR A 880 7.58 1.01 -23.82
N LEU A 881 8.39 0.65 -22.83
CA LEU A 881 9.84 0.86 -22.82
C LEU A 881 10.54 -0.49 -22.81
N ASN A 882 11.37 -0.75 -23.82
CA ASN A 882 12.16 -1.97 -23.89
C ASN A 882 13.31 -1.91 -22.88
N VAL A 883 13.46 -2.98 -22.12
CA VAL A 883 14.63 -3.23 -21.27
C VAL A 883 15.60 -4.10 -22.05
N ARG A 884 16.87 -3.68 -22.13
CA ARG A 884 17.88 -4.33 -22.96
C ARG A 884 19.02 -4.91 -22.12
N SER A 885 19.76 -5.85 -22.72
CA SER A 885 20.92 -6.49 -22.07
C SER A 885 22.15 -5.55 -21.94
N GLY A 886 22.14 -4.38 -22.57
CA GLY A 886 23.20 -3.38 -22.50
C GLY A 886 22.74 -1.99 -22.95
N PRO A 887 23.57 -0.94 -22.75
CA PRO A 887 23.25 0.46 -23.00
C PRO A 887 23.33 0.80 -24.49
N GLY A 888 22.29 0.49 -25.26
CA GLY A 888 22.22 0.79 -26.69
C GLY A 888 21.06 0.09 -27.38
N THR A 889 20.61 0.64 -28.51
CA THR A 889 19.54 0.05 -29.33
C THR A 889 19.93 -1.26 -30.00
N ASP A 890 21.24 -1.53 -30.12
CA ASP A 890 21.81 -2.71 -30.75
C ASP A 890 21.84 -3.92 -29.82
N TYR A 891 21.63 -3.69 -28.51
CA TYR A 891 21.52 -4.78 -27.53
C TYR A 891 20.12 -5.41 -27.53
N THR A 892 20.08 -6.71 -27.28
CA THR A 892 18.84 -7.49 -27.27
C THR A 892 17.86 -6.99 -26.21
N ALA A 893 16.60 -6.81 -26.59
CA ALA A 893 15.52 -6.55 -25.62
C ALA A 893 15.26 -7.83 -24.83
N ILE A 894 15.45 -7.74 -23.50
CA ILE A 894 15.27 -8.86 -22.55
C ILE A 894 13.93 -8.79 -21.83
N SER A 895 13.29 -7.62 -21.81
CA SER A 895 11.96 -7.40 -21.20
C SER A 895 11.37 -6.10 -21.74
N SER A 896 10.16 -5.77 -21.28
CA SER A 896 9.52 -4.47 -21.54
C SER A 896 8.69 -4.00 -20.35
N LEU A 897 8.66 -2.68 -20.14
CA LEU A 897 7.92 -2.01 -19.08
C LEU A 897 6.81 -1.14 -19.67
N LYS A 898 5.69 -1.04 -18.97
CA LYS A 898 4.54 -0.20 -19.37
C LYS A 898 4.63 1.21 -18.77
N SER A 899 3.95 2.16 -19.38
CA SER A 899 3.82 3.52 -18.86
C SER A 899 3.36 3.53 -17.41
N GLY A 900 4.02 4.34 -16.58
CA GLY A 900 3.75 4.44 -15.14
C GLY A 900 4.46 3.40 -14.27
N ALA A 901 5.11 2.38 -14.86
CA ALA A 901 5.88 1.41 -14.08
C ALA A 901 7.04 2.10 -13.36
N GLN A 902 7.20 1.83 -12.08
CA GLN A 902 8.32 2.30 -11.26
C GLN A 902 9.39 1.21 -11.16
N VAL A 903 10.65 1.63 -11.22
CA VAL A 903 11.82 0.75 -11.19
C VAL A 903 12.94 1.36 -10.37
N VAL A 904 13.73 0.52 -9.73
CA VAL A 904 14.95 0.99 -9.05
C VAL A 904 16.01 1.34 -10.09
N VAL A 905 16.61 2.52 -9.98
CA VAL A 905 17.70 2.95 -10.85
C VAL A 905 19.04 2.66 -10.17
N LEU A 906 19.86 1.83 -10.83
CA LEU A 906 21.14 1.38 -10.31
C LEU A 906 22.30 2.28 -10.76
N ASP A 907 22.25 2.77 -12.00
CA ASP A 907 23.32 3.58 -12.59
C ASP A 907 22.74 4.57 -13.62
N THR A 908 23.16 5.81 -13.53
CA THR A 908 22.83 6.91 -14.45
C THR A 908 24.07 7.48 -15.16
N SER A 909 25.25 6.90 -14.95
CA SER A 909 26.52 7.44 -15.46
C SER A 909 26.73 7.24 -16.96
N THR A 910 25.99 6.33 -17.59
CA THR A 910 26.07 6.05 -19.03
C THR A 910 25.20 7.03 -19.82
N PRO A 911 25.78 7.87 -20.70
CA PRO A 911 25.04 8.88 -21.44
C PRO A 911 23.86 8.30 -22.25
N GLY A 912 22.63 8.78 -21.98
CA GLY A 912 21.41 8.39 -22.68
C GLY A 912 20.81 7.04 -22.24
N TRP A 913 21.41 6.34 -21.26
CA TRP A 913 20.96 5.04 -20.78
C TRP A 913 21.06 4.94 -19.27
N TYR A 914 20.01 4.36 -18.64
CA TYR A 914 19.98 4.04 -17.21
C TYR A 914 19.97 2.54 -17.01
N GLN A 915 20.75 2.06 -16.05
CA GLN A 915 20.67 0.69 -15.59
C GLN A 915 19.61 0.59 -14.50
N ILE A 916 18.73 -0.38 -14.62
CA ILE A 916 17.58 -0.54 -13.73
C ILE A 916 17.51 -1.95 -13.16
N LEU A 917 16.87 -2.08 -11.98
CA LEU A 917 16.47 -3.33 -11.35
C LEU A 917 14.94 -3.34 -11.20
N PHE A 918 14.30 -4.44 -11.56
CA PHE A 918 12.85 -4.62 -11.46
C PHE A 918 12.47 -6.08 -11.36
N SER A 919 11.21 -6.38 -11.01
CA SER A 919 10.68 -7.74 -11.03
C SER A 919 10.10 -8.09 -12.40
N SER A 920 10.45 -9.26 -12.94
CA SER A 920 9.87 -9.80 -14.17
C SER A 920 9.65 -11.31 -14.01
N GLY A 921 8.39 -11.76 -14.14
CA GLY A 921 8.04 -13.15 -13.91
C GLY A 921 8.33 -13.66 -12.49
N GLY A 922 8.34 -12.77 -11.50
CA GLY A 922 8.64 -13.10 -10.10
C GLY A 922 10.14 -13.15 -9.76
N ALA A 923 11.03 -12.93 -10.74
CA ALA A 923 12.47 -12.86 -10.54
C ALA A 923 13.00 -11.41 -10.61
N ALA A 924 14.08 -11.13 -9.89
CA ALA A 924 14.82 -9.87 -10.02
C ALA A 924 15.58 -9.84 -11.33
N VAL A 925 15.37 -8.81 -12.14
CA VAL A 925 16.01 -8.62 -13.45
C VAL A 925 16.71 -7.27 -13.50
N THR A 926 17.97 -7.28 -13.95
CA THR A 926 18.75 -6.08 -14.23
C THR A 926 18.84 -5.87 -15.73
N GLY A 927 18.67 -4.64 -16.19
CA GLY A 927 18.81 -4.30 -17.61
C GLY A 927 18.95 -2.81 -17.84
N TRP A 928 19.02 -2.40 -19.11
CA TRP A 928 19.24 -1.02 -19.54
C TRP A 928 18.03 -0.46 -20.28
N VAL A 929 17.67 0.78 -19.96
CA VAL A 929 16.59 1.52 -20.62
C VAL A 929 17.09 2.89 -21.12
N SER A 930 16.46 3.41 -22.19
CA SER A 930 16.76 4.77 -22.63
C SER A 930 16.32 5.79 -21.58
N ALA A 931 17.23 6.70 -21.24
CA ALA A 931 16.99 7.78 -20.28
C ALA A 931 15.88 8.74 -20.74
N ASP A 932 15.64 8.89 -22.06
CA ASP A 932 14.60 9.76 -22.63
C ASP A 932 13.17 9.33 -22.25
N TYR A 933 13.00 8.09 -21.82
CA TYR A 933 11.69 7.48 -21.53
C TYR A 933 11.54 7.00 -20.08
N LEU A 934 12.47 7.42 -19.21
CA LEU A 934 12.42 7.15 -17.77
C LEU A 934 12.61 8.46 -17.00
N ALA A 935 11.55 8.96 -16.35
CA ALA A 935 11.63 10.11 -15.46
C ALA A 935 12.16 9.64 -14.09
N LEU A 936 13.22 10.30 -13.59
CA LEU A 936 13.69 10.08 -12.22
C LEU A 936 12.73 10.78 -11.25
N LEU A 937 12.35 10.09 -10.16
CA LEU A 937 11.41 10.56 -9.13
C LEU A 937 12.15 11.11 -7.91
#